data_75a8fa528070f10ededd34fddaad2fb9
#
_entry.id   75a8fa528070f10ededd34fddaad2fb9
#
_cell.length_a   1.000
_cell.length_b   1.000
_cell.length_c   1.000
_cell.angle_alpha   90.00
_cell.angle_beta   90.00
_cell.angle_gamma   90.00
#
_symmetry.space_group_name_H-M   'P 1'
#
loop_
_entity.id
_entity.type
_entity.pdbx_description
1 polymer ?
#
loop_
_entity_poly.entity_id
_entity_poly.type
_entity_poly.pdbx_seq_one_letter_code
_entity_poly.pdbx_strand_id
1 'polypeptide(L)'
;MFCTVCASAQHANYAKMSTMVRQLTLQQELIGRQGNIEGTRSKPICSNQSQELCAFVKVSKDAQRVFQEHHCKSLAQFGDIFIVSVPLRQLTKLSLEKYVDRIEARRSNGLHTDSLAYCLDAMPVYAGTSPLPQAYTGRGVVVGVQDVGFDLTHPNFFDATATNYRIQRFWDQLSVDTLKSKMYVGASYEGRAEILTYAHSRDGLIQTHGTHTLGIAAGSGYNSAYRGMGYESDICLVSNFVVGDEALVDSANRYKYTYATDALGFKYIMDYAKYNNQPCVISFSEGSRQDFHGDDVLYNAVLDSLSGPGRIIIASAGNDGQVKSYFHKPIGQVGMGTFVEGRPDNVYVTLKSASPFQIRFTSYDDTKHIHEVFTQDILRCKDSIYVDTVRLGNKQYVFSIVGYRSCYDSAELVYDVRMWSKSEIGHAVPFSFEILGAQADVEVFRMGGVWTVNQLDERLSAGECTHNIHSPASLSSVIGVGATSYRTGITNYLGEWRPYNQGVGGVRGAYSSVGPTYDGRVKPDVMAPGTNIISSYSSYYLEKNPKANDIKSDVAHFEFNGRTYAWNSNAGTSMSTPAVAGAIALWLQAKPTLTREDVMDVFAKTCTHYDTSLTYPNNWYGYGQIDVYKGLLYILGVSGVKGISSHQPTGVQFEVRADRKIEIKLKEPSCHHFSVCVYSTSGVLLERKSFDAGFSSYLLDVSSYPRGVYVIQLNSSNPFVKGSTLIRI
;
A
#
# COMPACT_ATOMS: atom_id res chain seq x y z
N MET A 1 3.30 -55.22 -35.19
CA MET A 1 2.76 -55.08 -33.82
C MET A 1 3.74 -54.19 -33.04
N PHE A 2 3.58 -52.90 -33.19
CA PHE A 2 4.37 -51.90 -32.45
C PHE A 2 3.48 -51.28 -31.37
N CYS A 3 3.74 -51.66 -30.16
CA CYS A 3 3.08 -51.13 -28.99
C CYS A 3 3.73 -49.78 -28.63
N THR A 4 3.14 -48.67 -29.07
CA THR A 4 3.52 -47.33 -28.65
C THR A 4 2.98 -47.09 -27.23
N VAL A 5 3.83 -47.25 -26.23
CA VAL A 5 3.53 -46.81 -24.88
C VAL A 5 3.55 -45.27 -24.90
N CYS A 6 2.39 -44.66 -25.05
CA CYS A 6 2.22 -43.24 -24.69
C CYS A 6 2.35 -43.09 -23.20
N ALA A 7 3.55 -42.74 -22.73
CA ALA A 7 3.71 -42.24 -21.38
C ALA A 7 2.89 -40.93 -21.27
N SER A 8 1.72 -41.00 -20.63
CA SER A 8 0.94 -39.80 -20.33
C SER A 8 1.75 -38.92 -19.38
N ALA A 9 2.29 -37.81 -19.89
CA ALA A 9 2.94 -36.84 -19.07
C ALA A 9 1.92 -36.35 -18.03
N GLN A 10 2.24 -36.52 -16.76
CA GLN A 10 1.39 -36.03 -15.65
C GLN A 10 1.42 -34.51 -15.66
N HIS A 11 0.25 -33.86 -15.87
CA HIS A 11 0.15 -32.40 -15.87
C HIS A 11 -0.03 -31.88 -14.46
N ALA A 12 0.47 -30.63 -14.23
CA ALA A 12 0.34 -29.94 -12.97
C ALA A 12 -1.13 -29.72 -12.58
N ASN A 13 -1.41 -29.68 -11.30
CA ASN A 13 -2.71 -29.27 -10.79
C ASN A 13 -2.77 -27.72 -10.67
N TYR A 14 -3.12 -27.06 -11.77
CA TYR A 14 -3.16 -25.60 -11.87
C TYR A 14 -4.18 -24.93 -10.96
N ALA A 15 -5.23 -25.67 -10.52
CA ALA A 15 -6.21 -25.14 -9.56
C ALA A 15 -5.60 -24.81 -8.19
N LYS A 16 -4.51 -25.47 -7.83
CA LYS A 16 -3.77 -25.21 -6.58
C LYS A 16 -2.76 -24.07 -6.68
N MET A 17 -2.60 -23.42 -7.83
CA MET A 17 -1.52 -22.47 -8.10
C MET A 17 -2.03 -21.06 -8.29
N SER A 18 -1.29 -20.06 -7.80
CA SER A 18 -1.46 -18.67 -8.20
C SER A 18 -1.03 -18.43 -9.64
N THR A 19 -1.41 -17.31 -10.22
CA THR A 19 -1.18 -17.00 -11.64
C THR A 19 0.29 -17.05 -12.02
N MET A 20 1.18 -16.45 -11.22
CA MET A 20 2.62 -16.51 -11.47
C MET A 20 3.15 -17.95 -11.43
N VAL A 21 2.73 -18.74 -10.42
CA VAL A 21 3.14 -20.14 -10.28
C VAL A 21 2.65 -20.97 -11.46
N ARG A 22 1.39 -20.78 -11.90
CA ARG A 22 0.84 -21.42 -13.09
C ARG A 22 1.66 -21.15 -14.35
N GLN A 23 1.99 -19.88 -14.57
CA GLN A 23 2.77 -19.45 -15.72
C GLN A 23 4.18 -20.04 -15.74
N LEU A 24 4.88 -20.01 -14.59
CA LEU A 24 6.20 -20.63 -14.47
C LEU A 24 6.13 -22.14 -14.71
N THR A 25 5.10 -22.81 -14.20
CA THR A 25 4.90 -24.24 -14.40
C THR A 25 4.62 -24.57 -15.87
N LEU A 26 3.72 -23.81 -16.52
CA LEU A 26 3.44 -23.94 -17.97
C LEU A 26 4.69 -23.73 -18.82
N GLN A 27 5.48 -22.71 -18.49
CA GLN A 27 6.73 -22.42 -19.19
C GLN A 27 7.72 -23.58 -19.06
N GLN A 28 7.86 -24.18 -17.86
CA GLN A 28 8.72 -25.36 -17.66
C GLN A 28 8.22 -26.58 -18.44
N GLU A 29 6.90 -26.83 -18.48
CA GLU A 29 6.33 -27.94 -19.25
C GLU A 29 6.51 -27.75 -20.78
N LEU A 30 6.38 -26.51 -21.28
CA LEU A 30 6.60 -26.19 -22.69
C LEU A 30 8.08 -26.35 -23.10
N ILE A 31 9.03 -25.92 -22.26
CA ILE A 31 10.47 -26.13 -22.48
C ILE A 31 10.80 -27.62 -22.51
N GLY A 32 10.23 -28.41 -21.61
CA GLY A 32 10.40 -29.86 -21.58
C GLY A 32 9.87 -30.58 -22.84
N ARG A 33 8.85 -30.03 -23.51
CA ARG A 33 8.29 -30.56 -24.78
C ARG A 33 9.08 -30.13 -26.01
N GLN A 34 9.67 -28.93 -26.01
CA GLN A 34 10.45 -28.40 -27.14
C GLN A 34 11.84 -29.04 -27.31
N GLY A 35 12.35 -29.75 -26.30
CA GLY A 35 13.58 -30.53 -26.40
C GLY A 35 13.54 -31.65 -27.48
N ASN A 36 12.39 -31.90 -28.15
CA ASN A 36 12.20 -32.89 -29.21
C ASN A 36 11.86 -32.29 -30.57
N ILE A 37 11.99 -30.98 -30.79
CA ILE A 37 11.77 -30.36 -32.13
C ILE A 37 13.04 -29.60 -32.52
N GLU A 38 13.85 -30.20 -33.34
CA GLU A 38 14.96 -29.55 -34.06
C GLU A 38 14.40 -28.43 -34.95
N GLY A 39 14.83 -27.20 -34.73
CA GLY A 39 14.63 -26.15 -35.73
C GLY A 39 14.44 -24.72 -35.30
N THR A 40 14.45 -24.32 -34.02
CA THR A 40 14.39 -22.90 -33.66
C THR A 40 15.48 -22.52 -32.68
N ARG A 41 16.49 -21.78 -33.16
CA ARG A 41 17.54 -21.18 -32.34
C ARG A 41 16.99 -20.01 -31.50
N SER A 42 16.32 -20.29 -30.40
CA SER A 42 16.34 -19.40 -29.25
C SER A 42 17.41 -19.92 -28.31
N LYS A 43 18.37 -19.07 -27.95
CA LYS A 43 19.41 -19.44 -26.96
C LYS A 43 18.71 -19.94 -25.69
N PRO A 44 19.06 -21.14 -25.18
CA PRO A 44 18.55 -21.55 -23.87
C PRO A 44 19.12 -20.59 -22.83
N ILE A 45 18.25 -19.89 -22.14
CA ILE A 45 18.56 -19.19 -20.91
C ILE A 45 18.69 -20.31 -19.87
N CYS A 46 19.86 -20.94 -19.76
CA CYS A 46 20.14 -21.85 -18.67
C CYS A 46 21.65 -22.13 -18.55
N SER A 47 22.23 -21.57 -17.54
CA SER A 47 23.29 -22.23 -16.80
C SER A 47 22.69 -23.41 -16.01
N ASN A 48 23.47 -24.47 -15.77
CA ASN A 48 23.10 -25.70 -15.04
C ASN A 48 22.72 -25.50 -13.54
N GLN A 49 22.38 -24.28 -13.12
CA GLN A 49 21.93 -23.99 -11.76
C GLN A 49 20.41 -24.14 -11.66
N SER A 50 19.94 -24.85 -10.64
CA SER A 50 18.51 -25.01 -10.34
C SER A 50 17.91 -23.66 -9.95
N GLN A 51 17.03 -23.10 -10.75
CA GLN A 51 16.25 -21.91 -10.39
C GLN A 51 15.26 -22.27 -9.27
N GLU A 52 15.19 -21.44 -8.24
CA GLU A 52 14.29 -21.59 -7.09
C GLU A 52 13.30 -20.44 -7.01
N LEU A 53 12.05 -20.77 -6.63
CA LEU A 53 10.95 -19.85 -6.36
C LEU A 53 10.74 -19.75 -4.85
N CYS A 54 10.74 -18.56 -4.27
CA CYS A 54 10.20 -18.35 -2.93
C CYS A 54 8.66 -18.24 -3.02
N ALA A 55 7.95 -19.14 -2.33
CA ALA A 55 6.50 -19.24 -2.42
C ALA A 55 5.87 -19.54 -1.06
N PHE A 56 4.60 -19.16 -0.90
CA PHE A 56 3.75 -19.70 0.14
C PHE A 56 3.22 -21.07 -0.32
N VAL A 57 3.33 -22.07 0.53
CA VAL A 57 2.80 -23.42 0.29
C VAL A 57 1.94 -23.81 1.49
N LYS A 58 0.65 -24.08 1.23
CA LYS A 58 -0.25 -24.62 2.24
C LYS A 58 -0.23 -26.14 2.17
N VAL A 59 0.11 -26.79 3.30
CA VAL A 59 0.22 -28.24 3.42
C VAL A 59 -0.57 -28.71 4.62
N SER A 60 -1.64 -29.46 4.36
CA SER A 60 -2.60 -29.92 5.39
C SER A 60 -2.06 -31.06 6.26
N LYS A 61 -1.06 -31.83 5.77
CA LYS A 61 -0.46 -32.97 6.50
C LYS A 61 0.91 -33.34 5.96
N ASP A 62 1.77 -33.85 6.83
CA ASP A 62 3.10 -34.43 6.50
C ASP A 62 4.04 -33.46 5.72
N ALA A 63 4.02 -32.16 6.06
CA ALA A 63 4.75 -31.12 5.35
C ALA A 63 6.27 -31.43 5.22
N GLN A 64 6.88 -31.98 6.26
CA GLN A 64 8.32 -32.31 6.25
C GLN A 64 8.64 -33.37 5.17
N ARG A 65 7.83 -34.43 5.06
CA ARG A 65 7.95 -35.46 4.02
C ARG A 65 7.78 -34.83 2.64
N VAL A 66 6.69 -34.05 2.44
CA VAL A 66 6.38 -33.38 1.17
C VAL A 66 7.56 -32.53 0.71
N PHE A 67 8.13 -31.71 1.58
CA PHE A 67 9.23 -30.82 1.20
C PHE A 67 10.52 -31.59 0.91
N GLN A 68 10.82 -32.66 1.66
CA GLN A 68 11.98 -33.50 1.40
C GLN A 68 11.90 -34.23 0.04
N GLU A 69 10.76 -34.83 -0.28
CA GLU A 69 10.52 -35.55 -1.56
C GLU A 69 10.62 -34.63 -2.77
N HIS A 70 10.24 -33.35 -2.63
CA HIS A 70 10.30 -32.36 -3.71
C HIS A 70 11.52 -31.45 -3.64
N HIS A 71 12.52 -31.76 -2.80
CA HIS A 71 13.73 -30.95 -2.63
C HIS A 71 13.45 -29.48 -2.29
N CYS A 72 12.35 -29.23 -1.59
CA CYS A 72 11.95 -27.89 -1.15
C CYS A 72 12.58 -27.57 0.21
N LYS A 73 12.92 -26.30 0.45
CA LYS A 73 13.45 -25.83 1.72
C LYS A 73 12.42 -24.97 2.43
N SER A 74 11.90 -25.42 3.57
CA SER A 74 11.05 -24.60 4.44
C SER A 74 11.87 -23.48 5.09
N LEU A 75 11.38 -22.24 4.96
CA LEU A 75 12.03 -21.02 5.46
C LEU A 75 11.32 -20.46 6.71
N ALA A 76 9.99 -20.57 6.75
CA ALA A 76 9.15 -20.20 7.89
C ALA A 76 7.85 -21.01 7.88
N GLN A 77 7.20 -21.13 9.04
CA GLN A 77 5.93 -21.83 9.20
C GLN A 77 4.92 -20.97 9.96
N PHE A 78 3.67 -20.93 9.48
CA PHE A 78 2.52 -20.24 10.06
C PHE A 78 1.33 -21.19 10.05
N GLY A 79 1.20 -22.00 11.08
CA GLY A 79 0.19 -23.08 11.11
C GLY A 79 0.43 -24.12 10.00
N ASP A 80 -0.49 -24.26 9.07
CA ASP A 80 -0.41 -25.14 7.88
C ASP A 80 0.13 -24.43 6.62
N ILE A 81 0.51 -23.15 6.74
CA ILE A 81 1.12 -22.35 5.67
C ILE A 81 2.62 -22.24 5.91
N PHE A 82 3.41 -22.48 4.87
CA PHE A 82 4.87 -22.41 4.89
C PHE A 82 5.38 -21.41 3.85
N ILE A 83 6.43 -20.66 4.19
CA ILE A 83 7.25 -19.96 3.18
C ILE A 83 8.35 -20.94 2.80
N VAL A 84 8.45 -21.26 1.51
CA VAL A 84 9.25 -22.36 0.99
C VAL A 84 10.07 -21.92 -0.22
N SER A 85 11.36 -22.27 -0.26
CA SER A 85 12.13 -22.26 -1.50
C SER A 85 11.83 -23.51 -2.29
N VAL A 86 11.23 -23.36 -3.46
CA VAL A 86 10.76 -24.43 -4.33
C VAL A 86 11.57 -24.42 -5.63
N PRO A 87 12.31 -25.50 -5.98
CA PRO A 87 12.95 -25.60 -7.29
C PRO A 87 11.89 -25.56 -8.40
N LEU A 88 12.04 -24.69 -9.41
CA LEU A 88 11.00 -24.49 -10.45
C LEU A 88 10.59 -25.82 -11.13
N ARG A 89 11.55 -26.72 -11.36
CA ARG A 89 11.30 -28.03 -11.93
C ARG A 89 10.43 -28.97 -11.09
N GLN A 90 10.20 -28.63 -9.81
CA GLN A 90 9.39 -29.44 -8.90
C GLN A 90 7.95 -28.92 -8.79
N LEU A 91 7.64 -27.75 -9.33
CA LEU A 91 6.31 -27.14 -9.22
C LEU A 91 5.18 -28.05 -9.73
N THR A 92 5.38 -28.72 -10.87
CA THR A 92 4.41 -29.69 -11.41
C THR A 92 4.15 -30.82 -10.40
N LYS A 93 5.21 -31.48 -9.91
CA LYS A 93 5.09 -32.61 -8.99
C LYS A 93 4.54 -32.17 -7.63
N LEU A 94 5.01 -31.04 -7.10
CA LEU A 94 4.54 -30.52 -5.82
C LEU A 94 3.04 -30.20 -5.86
N SER A 95 2.52 -29.70 -6.98
CA SER A 95 1.09 -29.44 -7.15
C SER A 95 0.21 -30.67 -7.16
N LEU A 96 0.76 -31.83 -7.53
CA LEU A 96 0.07 -33.12 -7.57
C LEU A 96 0.01 -33.80 -6.20
N GLU A 97 0.82 -33.33 -5.24
CA GLU A 97 0.82 -33.87 -3.88
C GLU A 97 -0.57 -33.74 -3.23
N LYS A 98 -1.03 -34.84 -2.63
CA LYS A 98 -2.36 -34.94 -2.01
C LYS A 98 -2.57 -33.90 -0.91
N TYR A 99 -1.53 -33.65 -0.12
CA TYR A 99 -1.57 -32.79 1.06
C TYR A 99 -1.16 -31.35 0.80
N VAL A 100 -0.78 -31.01 -0.43
CA VAL A 100 -0.56 -29.62 -0.86
C VAL A 100 -1.89 -29.06 -1.33
N ASP A 101 -2.39 -28.06 -0.63
CA ASP A 101 -3.68 -27.44 -0.92
C ASP A 101 -3.51 -26.21 -1.83
N ARG A 102 -2.43 -25.45 -1.65
CA ARG A 102 -2.20 -24.20 -2.39
C ARG A 102 -0.71 -23.85 -2.51
N ILE A 103 -0.30 -23.28 -3.65
CA ILE A 103 1.03 -22.72 -3.91
C ILE A 103 0.86 -21.32 -4.47
N GLU A 104 1.37 -20.29 -3.77
CA GLU A 104 1.24 -18.89 -4.16
C GLU A 104 2.58 -18.19 -4.24
N ALA A 105 2.77 -17.41 -5.31
CA ALA A 105 3.86 -16.44 -5.47
C ALA A 105 3.42 -15.32 -6.42
N ARG A 106 3.98 -14.11 -6.22
CA ARG A 106 3.72 -12.93 -7.03
C ARG A 106 4.94 -12.00 -6.99
N ARG A 107 5.18 -11.16 -8.00
CA ARG A 107 6.22 -10.12 -8.00
C ARG A 107 5.68 -8.80 -7.48
N SER A 108 6.51 -8.02 -6.77
CA SER A 108 6.22 -6.66 -6.31
C SER A 108 6.76 -5.61 -7.30
N ASN A 109 6.19 -4.39 -7.33
CA ASN A 109 6.59 -3.29 -8.24
C ASN A 109 6.25 -1.90 -7.68
N GLY A 110 7.14 -0.88 -7.90
CA GLY A 110 6.87 0.56 -8.07
C GLY A 110 6.97 1.51 -6.87
N LEU A 111 7.54 2.70 -7.06
CA LEU A 111 7.99 3.69 -6.07
C LEU A 111 7.43 5.12 -6.26
N HIS A 112 7.30 5.97 -5.18
CA HIS A 112 7.15 7.45 -5.18
C HIS A 112 7.05 8.13 -3.79
N THR A 113 7.34 9.45 -3.61
CA THR A 113 7.67 10.17 -2.35
C THR A 113 7.04 11.58 -2.08
N ASP A 114 6.82 12.10 -0.83
CA ASP A 114 7.10 13.27 0.07
C ASP A 114 6.07 14.27 0.75
N SER A 115 6.24 14.88 2.08
CA SER A 115 5.98 16.02 3.08
C SER A 115 4.81 16.09 4.13
N LEU A 116 4.96 16.35 5.52
CA LEU A 116 4.07 15.83 6.54
C LEU A 116 3.60 16.56 7.79
N ALA A 117 4.45 16.74 8.79
CA ALA A 117 4.08 16.84 10.21
C ALA A 117 2.98 17.85 10.61
N TYR A 118 2.90 19.02 9.95
CA TYR A 118 1.90 20.04 10.28
C TYR A 118 0.49 19.67 9.81
N CYS A 119 0.37 19.03 8.64
CA CYS A 119 -0.92 18.68 8.05
C CYS A 119 -1.65 17.56 8.81
N LEU A 120 -0.93 16.83 9.68
CA LEU A 120 -1.46 15.70 10.43
C LEU A 120 -1.74 16.03 11.91
N ASP A 121 -1.63 17.30 12.30
CA ASP A 121 -1.83 17.78 13.67
C ASP A 121 -0.97 17.04 14.73
N ALA A 122 0.29 16.75 14.37
CA ALA A 122 1.23 16.07 15.26
C ALA A 122 1.95 17.01 16.24
N MET A 123 1.95 18.31 15.99
CA MET A 123 2.69 19.28 16.84
C MET A 123 2.20 19.33 18.29
N PRO A 124 0.87 19.27 18.58
CA PRO A 124 0.38 19.18 19.96
C PRO A 124 0.81 17.89 20.67
N VAL A 125 0.97 16.79 19.90
CA VAL A 125 1.40 15.48 20.42
C VAL A 125 2.88 15.54 20.85
N TYR A 126 3.73 16.15 20.05
CA TYR A 126 5.15 16.33 20.36
C TYR A 126 5.38 17.28 21.54
N ALA A 127 4.53 18.28 21.69
CA ALA A 127 4.58 19.22 22.80
C ALA A 127 3.97 18.67 24.11
N GLY A 128 3.28 17.53 24.07
CA GLY A 128 2.50 17.04 25.20
C GLY A 128 1.43 18.05 25.63
N THR A 129 0.80 18.72 24.66
CA THR A 129 -0.19 19.77 24.92
C THR A 129 -1.38 19.18 25.70
N SER A 130 -1.76 19.84 26.80
CA SER A 130 -2.95 19.44 27.56
C SER A 130 -4.17 19.21 26.66
N PRO A 131 -4.95 18.13 26.86
CA PRO A 131 -4.97 17.22 28.02
C PRO A 131 -4.06 15.98 27.93
N LEU A 132 -3.08 15.95 27.03
CA LEU A 132 -2.14 14.84 26.97
C LEU A 132 -1.32 14.76 28.26
N PRO A 133 -1.08 13.54 28.80
CA PRO A 133 -0.30 13.35 30.02
C PRO A 133 1.19 13.61 29.85
N GLN A 134 1.69 13.51 28.60
CA GLN A 134 3.10 13.69 28.24
C GLN A 134 3.25 13.94 26.73
N ALA A 135 4.47 14.23 26.29
CA ALA A 135 4.86 14.22 24.90
C ALA A 135 4.99 12.78 24.36
N TYR A 136 4.64 12.58 23.09
CA TYR A 136 4.79 11.30 22.41
C TYR A 136 5.62 11.50 21.15
N THR A 137 6.64 10.67 20.96
CA THR A 137 7.71 10.83 19.96
C THR A 137 8.00 9.54 19.20
N GLY A 138 7.32 8.45 19.58
CA GLY A 138 7.57 7.08 19.10
C GLY A 138 8.60 6.32 19.94
N ARG A 139 9.09 6.90 21.03
CA ARG A 139 10.09 6.25 21.91
C ARG A 139 9.58 4.92 22.44
N GLY A 140 10.43 3.87 22.37
CA GLY A 140 10.10 2.51 22.81
C GLY A 140 9.24 1.73 21.82
N VAL A 141 9.04 2.24 20.60
CA VAL A 141 8.34 1.57 19.52
C VAL A 141 9.33 1.28 18.39
N VAL A 142 9.23 0.11 17.77
CA VAL A 142 9.99 -0.22 16.56
C VAL A 142 9.22 0.28 15.33
N VAL A 143 9.84 1.18 14.58
CA VAL A 143 9.41 1.51 13.22
C VAL A 143 10.20 0.64 12.25
N GLY A 144 9.52 -0.30 11.63
CA GLY A 144 10.07 -1.12 10.56
C GLY A 144 9.85 -0.44 9.21
N VAL A 145 10.88 -0.37 8.37
CA VAL A 145 10.74 0.05 6.98
C VAL A 145 11.31 -1.01 6.08
N GLN A 146 10.47 -1.55 5.22
CA GLN A 146 10.89 -2.44 4.13
C GLN A 146 10.74 -1.67 2.83
N ASP A 147 11.86 -1.49 2.11
CA ASP A 147 11.95 -0.57 0.97
C ASP A 147 13.28 -0.80 0.22
N VAL A 148 13.62 0.04 -0.76
CA VAL A 148 14.84 -0.03 -1.56
C VAL A 148 15.68 1.26 -1.47
N GLY A 149 17.01 1.15 -1.58
CA GLY A 149 17.88 2.32 -1.64
C GLY A 149 18.09 3.03 -0.31
N PHE A 150 18.71 2.34 0.66
CA PHE A 150 19.03 2.93 1.96
C PHE A 150 20.44 3.50 2.02
N ASP A 151 20.55 4.75 2.45
CA ASP A 151 21.75 5.37 2.99
C ASP A 151 21.76 5.24 4.51
N LEU A 152 22.51 4.28 5.02
CA LEU A 152 22.55 3.95 6.45
C LEU A 152 23.38 4.97 7.25
N THR A 153 24.12 5.84 6.58
CA THR A 153 25.01 6.84 7.20
C THR A 153 24.34 8.22 7.39
N HIS A 154 23.12 8.40 6.84
CA HIS A 154 22.44 9.68 6.88
C HIS A 154 22.19 10.14 8.32
N PRO A 155 22.63 11.40 8.71
CA PRO A 155 22.53 11.88 10.10
C PRO A 155 21.09 11.95 10.63
N ASN A 156 20.09 11.97 9.76
CA ASN A 156 18.68 11.90 10.12
C ASN A 156 18.27 10.57 10.81
N PHE A 157 19.11 9.53 10.71
CA PHE A 157 18.87 8.21 11.32
C PHE A 157 19.61 8.01 12.64
N PHE A 158 20.23 9.06 13.11
CA PHE A 158 20.69 9.21 14.48
C PHE A 158 19.64 9.98 15.30
N ASP A 159 19.92 10.25 16.57
CA ASP A 159 19.14 11.23 17.33
C ASP A 159 19.33 12.67 16.77
N ALA A 160 18.58 13.63 17.31
CA ALA A 160 18.64 15.02 16.82
C ALA A 160 20.03 15.68 16.90
N THR A 161 20.93 15.14 17.74
CA THR A 161 22.31 15.59 17.90
C THR A 161 23.32 14.83 17.05
N ALA A 162 22.87 13.85 16.27
CA ALA A 162 23.69 12.90 15.50
C ALA A 162 24.67 12.08 16.37
N THR A 163 24.34 11.86 17.63
CA THR A 163 25.18 11.12 18.59
C THR A 163 24.80 9.65 18.67
N ASN A 164 23.52 9.37 18.91
CA ASN A 164 23.00 8.02 19.11
C ASN A 164 22.38 7.49 17.82
N TYR A 165 22.92 6.39 17.31
CA TYR A 165 22.44 5.74 16.10
C TYR A 165 21.18 4.92 16.40
N ARG A 166 20.13 5.03 15.55
CA ARG A 166 18.82 4.43 15.84
C ARG A 166 18.46 3.23 14.97
N ILE A 167 19.21 2.95 13.88
CA ILE A 167 19.04 1.72 13.11
C ILE A 167 19.72 0.59 13.90
N GLN A 168 18.91 -0.34 14.40
CA GLN A 168 19.36 -1.43 15.26
C GLN A 168 19.68 -2.70 14.48
N ARG A 169 18.90 -2.94 13.41
CA ARG A 169 19.04 -4.09 12.53
C ARG A 169 18.73 -3.71 11.09
N PHE A 170 19.47 -4.35 10.17
CA PHE A 170 19.28 -4.16 8.74
C PHE A 170 19.47 -5.49 7.99
N TRP A 171 18.49 -5.92 7.22
CA TRP A 171 18.62 -7.03 6.30
C TRP A 171 18.61 -6.49 4.86
N ASP A 172 19.74 -6.65 4.16
CA ASP A 172 19.83 -6.38 2.74
C ASP A 172 19.65 -7.69 1.97
N GLN A 173 18.50 -7.85 1.32
CA GLN A 173 18.18 -9.05 0.54
C GLN A 173 19.04 -9.17 -0.71
N LEU A 174 19.63 -8.08 -1.20
CA LEU A 174 20.49 -8.03 -2.37
C LEU A 174 21.99 -8.18 -2.02
N SER A 175 22.36 -8.13 -0.76
CA SER A 175 23.76 -8.26 -0.34
C SER A 175 24.38 -9.56 -0.85
N VAL A 176 25.63 -9.46 -1.29
CA VAL A 176 26.46 -10.64 -1.68
C VAL A 176 27.31 -11.17 -0.56
N ASP A 177 27.31 -10.49 0.60
CA ASP A 177 28.02 -10.96 1.79
C ASP A 177 27.24 -12.10 2.44
N THR A 178 27.71 -13.33 2.23
CA THR A 178 27.11 -14.53 2.83
C THR A 178 27.91 -15.09 4.00
N LEU A 179 29.05 -14.48 4.34
CA LEU A 179 30.06 -15.06 5.25
C LEU A 179 29.56 -15.27 6.67
N LYS A 180 28.54 -14.52 7.14
CA LYS A 180 27.99 -14.61 8.50
C LYS A 180 26.48 -14.78 8.54
N SER A 181 25.81 -14.66 7.44
CA SER A 181 24.35 -14.63 7.39
C SER A 181 23.74 -15.99 7.10
N LYS A 182 22.74 -16.39 7.91
CA LYS A 182 21.88 -17.56 7.66
C LYS A 182 20.59 -17.19 6.94
N MET A 183 20.54 -15.99 6.35
CA MET A 183 19.36 -15.51 5.64
C MET A 183 19.13 -16.33 4.35
N TYR A 184 17.87 -16.41 3.92
CA TYR A 184 17.52 -17.12 2.68
C TYR A 184 18.14 -16.46 1.44
N VAL A 185 18.14 -15.13 1.42
CA VAL A 185 18.83 -14.29 0.44
C VAL A 185 19.53 -13.15 1.17
N GLY A 186 20.61 -12.63 0.60
CA GLY A 186 21.33 -11.50 1.16
C GLY A 186 21.96 -11.74 2.52
N ALA A 187 22.16 -10.66 3.28
CA ALA A 187 22.80 -10.67 4.59
C ALA A 187 22.14 -9.72 5.59
N SER A 188 22.15 -10.09 6.87
CA SER A 188 21.70 -9.27 7.99
C SER A 188 22.89 -8.63 8.69
N TYR A 189 22.75 -7.36 9.03
CA TYR A 189 23.72 -6.54 9.75
C TYR A 189 23.12 -6.07 11.06
N GLU A 190 23.87 -6.11 12.15
CA GLU A 190 23.37 -5.80 13.49
C GLU A 190 24.28 -4.79 14.21
N GLY A 191 23.65 -3.81 14.83
CA GLY A 191 24.31 -2.80 15.62
C GLY A 191 25.08 -1.75 14.82
N ARG A 192 25.38 -0.64 15.49
CA ARG A 192 25.96 0.56 14.87
C ARG A 192 27.22 0.31 14.03
N ALA A 193 28.16 -0.46 14.58
CA ALA A 193 29.47 -0.61 13.94
C ALA A 193 29.36 -1.38 12.61
N GLU A 194 28.61 -2.46 12.58
CA GLU A 194 28.46 -3.32 11.41
C GLU A 194 27.65 -2.60 10.33
N ILE A 195 26.50 -1.97 10.71
CA ILE A 195 25.62 -1.25 9.79
C ILE A 195 26.32 -0.04 9.17
N LEU A 196 27.03 0.78 9.95
CA LEU A 196 27.73 1.94 9.42
C LEU A 196 28.97 1.56 8.58
N THR A 197 29.56 0.38 8.81
CA THR A 197 30.64 -0.15 7.96
C THR A 197 30.09 -0.62 6.61
N TYR A 198 28.89 -1.22 6.58
CA TYR A 198 28.19 -1.58 5.34
C TYR A 198 27.73 -0.33 4.58
N ALA A 199 27.33 0.72 5.28
CA ALA A 199 27.08 2.09 4.88
C ALA A 199 25.86 2.35 3.99
N HIS A 200 25.54 1.53 3.02
CA HIS A 200 24.34 1.65 2.17
C HIS A 200 23.87 0.28 1.69
N SER A 201 22.59 0.14 1.35
CA SER A 201 22.09 -1.06 0.68
C SER A 201 22.76 -1.25 -0.68
N ARG A 202 22.80 -2.48 -1.16
CA ARG A 202 23.48 -2.81 -2.42
C ARG A 202 22.92 -2.03 -3.61
N ASP A 203 21.65 -1.75 -3.61
CA ASP A 203 20.94 -0.92 -4.58
C ASP A 203 21.07 0.59 -4.32
N GLY A 204 21.64 1.00 -3.18
CA GLY A 204 21.73 2.41 -2.73
C GLY A 204 22.52 3.36 -3.64
N LEU A 205 23.21 2.83 -4.67
CA LEU A 205 23.86 3.64 -5.72
C LEU A 205 22.91 3.97 -6.89
N ILE A 206 21.78 3.25 -6.99
CA ILE A 206 20.80 3.39 -8.09
C ILE A 206 19.40 3.70 -7.59
N GLN A 207 19.14 3.47 -6.31
CA GLN A 207 17.87 3.71 -5.62
C GLN A 207 18.12 4.64 -4.41
N THR A 208 17.06 5.32 -3.98
CA THR A 208 17.13 6.22 -2.80
C THR A 208 15.79 6.30 -2.05
N HIS A 209 14.80 5.55 -2.48
CA HIS A 209 13.43 5.63 -2.01
C HIS A 209 13.31 5.30 -0.53
N GLY A 210 13.93 4.22 -0.06
CA GLY A 210 13.92 3.81 1.34
C GLY A 210 14.60 4.82 2.28
N THR A 211 15.64 5.51 1.80
CA THR A 211 16.23 6.63 2.56
C THR A 211 15.19 7.73 2.80
N HIS A 212 14.37 8.01 1.80
CA HIS A 212 13.36 9.05 1.87
C HIS A 212 12.16 8.63 2.74
N THR A 213 11.60 7.45 2.54
CA THR A 213 10.48 6.91 3.30
C THR A 213 10.82 6.72 4.77
N LEU A 214 12.03 6.21 5.08
CA LEU A 214 12.54 6.11 6.44
C LEU A 214 12.62 7.48 7.12
N GLY A 215 13.10 8.51 6.39
CA GLY A 215 13.15 9.87 6.90
C GLY A 215 11.77 10.41 7.29
N ILE A 216 10.72 10.07 6.53
CA ILE A 216 9.34 10.44 6.81
C ILE A 216 8.81 9.70 8.05
N ALA A 217 9.05 8.39 8.13
CA ALA A 217 8.54 7.58 9.24
C ALA A 217 9.20 7.91 10.56
N ALA A 218 10.55 7.99 10.57
CA ALA A 218 11.34 7.99 11.80
C ALA A 218 12.54 8.95 11.82
N GLY A 219 12.74 9.81 10.82
CA GLY A 219 13.87 10.75 10.79
C GLY A 219 13.90 11.71 11.97
N SER A 220 15.07 11.97 12.55
CA SER A 220 15.24 12.87 13.70
C SER A 220 15.06 14.35 13.37
N GLY A 221 15.15 14.74 12.10
CA GLY A 221 15.12 16.14 11.67
C GLY A 221 16.46 16.86 11.86
N TYR A 222 17.57 16.14 11.83
CA TYR A 222 18.90 16.69 12.03
C TYR A 222 19.12 18.03 11.28
N ASN A 223 19.39 19.10 12.02
CA ASN A 223 19.62 20.47 11.52
C ASN A 223 18.56 20.97 10.52
N SER A 224 17.32 20.48 10.59
CA SER A 224 16.26 20.86 9.66
C SER A 224 14.88 20.89 10.31
N ALA A 225 13.87 21.40 9.56
CA ALA A 225 12.46 21.30 9.91
C ALA A 225 11.85 19.98 9.41
N TYR A 226 12.58 19.17 8.64
CA TYR A 226 12.07 17.96 7.96
C TYR A 226 12.17 16.71 8.85
N ARG A 227 11.48 16.76 9.98
CA ARG A 227 11.46 15.69 10.97
C ARG A 227 10.39 14.66 10.62
N GLY A 228 10.73 13.38 10.79
CA GLY A 228 9.79 12.27 10.68
C GLY A 228 8.79 12.22 11.82
N MET A 229 7.73 11.43 11.62
CA MET A 229 6.62 11.38 12.57
C MET A 229 7.01 10.70 13.88
N GLY A 230 7.63 9.52 13.85
CA GLY A 230 8.12 8.78 15.02
C GLY A 230 9.61 9.00 15.29
N TYR A 231 10.04 10.24 15.45
CA TYR A 231 11.44 10.67 15.39
C TYR A 231 12.35 10.16 16.53
N GLU A 232 11.82 9.50 17.54
CA GLU A 232 12.60 8.84 18.60
C GLU A 232 12.37 7.31 18.63
N SER A 233 11.72 6.74 17.61
CA SER A 233 11.53 5.29 17.50
C SER A 233 12.85 4.56 17.25
N ASP A 234 12.94 3.31 17.70
CA ASP A 234 13.95 2.37 17.22
C ASP A 234 13.64 1.96 15.78
N ILE A 235 14.68 1.71 14.99
CA ILE A 235 14.55 1.46 13.56
C ILE A 235 15.05 0.05 13.22
N CYS A 236 14.23 -0.72 12.49
CA CYS A 236 14.61 -2.02 11.91
C CYS A 236 14.28 -2.02 10.42
N LEU A 237 15.26 -2.34 9.56
CA LEU A 237 15.14 -2.17 8.12
C LEU A 237 15.28 -3.48 7.35
N VAL A 238 14.60 -3.54 6.21
CA VAL A 238 14.82 -4.54 5.17
C VAL A 238 14.93 -3.83 3.83
N SER A 239 16.07 -4.02 3.12
CA SER A 239 16.18 -3.67 1.71
C SER A 239 15.73 -4.87 0.89
N ASN A 240 14.60 -4.76 0.19
CA ASN A 240 14.06 -5.81 -0.64
C ASN A 240 14.45 -5.65 -2.12
N PHE A 241 13.87 -6.43 -3.00
CA PHE A 241 14.11 -6.41 -4.45
C PHE A 241 12.91 -5.83 -5.20
N VAL A 242 13.19 -4.93 -6.11
CA VAL A 242 12.21 -4.43 -7.11
C VAL A 242 12.67 -4.71 -8.54
N VAL A 243 11.77 -4.58 -9.51
CA VAL A 243 12.10 -4.82 -10.93
C VAL A 243 13.28 -3.96 -11.43
N GLY A 244 13.48 -2.77 -10.86
CA GLY A 244 14.64 -1.91 -11.17
C GLY A 244 16.00 -2.51 -10.79
N ASP A 245 16.02 -3.49 -9.91
CA ASP A 245 17.23 -4.12 -9.37
C ASP A 245 17.64 -5.40 -10.10
N GLU A 246 16.93 -5.77 -11.18
CA GLU A 246 17.21 -7.02 -11.94
C GLU A 246 18.68 -7.16 -12.38
N ALA A 247 19.36 -6.04 -12.62
CA ALA A 247 20.78 -6.05 -12.99
C ALA A 247 21.72 -6.43 -11.82
N LEU A 248 21.25 -6.33 -10.58
CA LEU A 248 22.02 -6.69 -9.38
C LEU A 248 21.88 -8.15 -8.99
N VAL A 249 20.96 -8.90 -9.63
CA VAL A 249 20.66 -10.29 -9.30
C VAL A 249 20.91 -11.18 -10.51
N ASP A 250 21.64 -12.27 -10.28
CA ASP A 250 21.80 -13.33 -11.29
C ASP A 250 20.42 -13.83 -11.76
N SER A 251 20.26 -14.04 -13.05
CA SER A 251 19.01 -14.50 -13.65
C SER A 251 18.47 -15.80 -13.03
N ALA A 252 19.35 -16.69 -12.60
CA ALA A 252 19.01 -17.92 -11.90
C ALA A 252 18.36 -17.71 -10.53
N ASN A 253 18.61 -16.55 -9.90
CA ASN A 253 18.13 -16.22 -8.57
C ASN A 253 16.92 -15.28 -8.55
N ARG A 254 16.47 -14.73 -9.69
CA ARG A 254 15.38 -13.74 -9.75
C ARG A 254 14.06 -14.22 -9.15
N TYR A 255 13.76 -15.52 -9.28
CA TYR A 255 12.53 -16.10 -8.74
C TYR A 255 12.55 -16.35 -7.22
N LYS A 256 13.67 -16.09 -6.57
CA LYS A 256 13.76 -16.08 -5.10
C LYS A 256 13.07 -14.85 -4.50
N TYR A 257 12.96 -13.77 -5.28
CA TYR A 257 12.41 -12.49 -4.84
C TYR A 257 10.95 -12.36 -5.28
N THR A 258 10.06 -12.59 -4.34
CA THR A 258 8.61 -12.53 -4.52
C THR A 258 7.97 -11.92 -3.27
N TYR A 259 6.69 -11.67 -3.27
CA TYR A 259 5.99 -11.21 -2.06
C TYR A 259 6.08 -12.21 -0.89
N ALA A 260 6.41 -13.49 -1.13
CA ALA A 260 6.75 -14.41 -0.04
C ALA A 260 8.08 -14.04 0.61
N THR A 261 9.05 -13.52 -0.16
CA THR A 261 10.30 -12.97 0.38
C THR A 261 10.04 -11.65 1.11
N ASP A 262 9.08 -10.83 0.63
CA ASP A 262 8.65 -9.63 1.34
C ASP A 262 8.05 -9.98 2.71
N ALA A 263 7.22 -11.02 2.78
CA ALA A 263 6.68 -11.51 4.06
C ALA A 263 7.77 -12.02 5.03
N LEU A 264 8.89 -12.55 4.52
CA LEU A 264 10.05 -12.86 5.35
C LEU A 264 10.68 -11.59 5.92
N GLY A 265 10.70 -10.50 5.16
CA GLY A 265 11.15 -9.19 5.64
C GLY A 265 10.26 -8.63 6.76
N PHE A 266 8.94 -8.70 6.59
CA PHE A 266 8.01 -8.31 7.66
C PHE A 266 8.20 -9.17 8.92
N LYS A 267 8.37 -10.48 8.73
CA LYS A 267 8.67 -11.38 9.84
C LYS A 267 9.98 -11.02 10.55
N TYR A 268 11.03 -10.68 9.81
CA TYR A 268 12.32 -10.27 10.37
C TYR A 268 12.19 -9.04 11.27
N ILE A 269 11.44 -8.03 10.84
CA ILE A 269 11.17 -6.82 11.61
C ILE A 269 10.34 -7.15 12.87
N MET A 270 9.25 -7.93 12.71
CA MET A 270 8.38 -8.31 13.84
C MET A 270 9.10 -9.20 14.86
N ASP A 271 9.98 -10.10 14.41
CA ASP A 271 10.79 -10.95 15.30
C ASP A 271 11.78 -10.09 16.13
N TYR A 272 12.39 -9.06 15.52
CA TYR A 272 13.23 -8.10 16.23
C TYR A 272 12.44 -7.37 17.33
N ALA A 273 11.29 -6.83 16.99
CA ALA A 273 10.44 -6.13 17.95
C ALA A 273 9.97 -7.05 19.10
N LYS A 274 9.54 -8.27 18.76
CA LYS A 274 9.16 -9.30 19.73
C LYS A 274 10.29 -9.66 20.69
N TYR A 275 11.51 -9.84 20.15
CA TYR A 275 12.69 -10.16 20.97
C TYR A 275 12.98 -9.06 22.00
N ASN A 276 12.77 -7.79 21.62
CA ASN A 276 12.98 -6.64 22.50
C ASN A 276 11.74 -6.26 23.33
N ASN A 277 10.65 -7.04 23.24
CA ASN A 277 9.38 -6.76 23.90
C ASN A 277 8.83 -5.35 23.62
N GLN A 278 8.94 -4.90 22.35
CA GLN A 278 8.49 -3.60 21.88
C GLN A 278 7.30 -3.75 20.91
N PRO A 279 6.35 -2.83 20.90
CA PRO A 279 5.37 -2.73 19.83
C PRO A 279 6.04 -2.31 18.53
N CYS A 280 5.44 -2.68 17.41
CA CYS A 280 6.00 -2.48 16.09
C CYS A 280 4.95 -2.02 15.08
N VAL A 281 5.34 -1.08 14.24
CA VAL A 281 4.61 -0.72 13.03
C VAL A 281 5.55 -0.83 11.84
N ILE A 282 5.09 -1.52 10.78
CA ILE A 282 5.83 -1.66 9.52
C ILE A 282 5.26 -0.71 8.48
N SER A 283 6.12 0.08 7.84
CA SER A 283 5.86 0.87 6.65
C SER A 283 6.37 0.12 5.41
N PHE A 284 5.48 -0.19 4.49
CA PHE A 284 5.79 -0.80 3.21
C PHE A 284 5.28 0.08 2.07
N SER A 285 6.19 0.83 1.46
CA SER A 285 5.86 1.84 0.46
C SER A 285 5.93 1.30 -0.97
N GLU A 286 5.75 0.03 -1.14
CA GLU A 286 5.75 -0.69 -2.40
C GLU A 286 4.45 -1.47 -2.59
N GLY A 287 4.30 -2.06 -3.77
CA GLY A 287 3.16 -2.92 -4.05
C GLY A 287 3.07 -3.31 -5.51
N SER A 288 2.25 -4.29 -5.75
CA SER A 288 1.83 -4.71 -7.07
C SER A 288 0.32 -4.56 -7.19
N ARG A 289 -0.23 -4.72 -8.40
CA ARG A 289 -1.69 -4.68 -8.57
C ARG A 289 -2.38 -5.63 -7.60
N GLN A 290 -3.56 -5.25 -7.15
CA GLN A 290 -4.35 -6.10 -6.26
C GLN A 290 -4.68 -7.45 -6.92
N ASP A 291 -4.97 -8.40 -6.08
CA ASP A 291 -5.36 -9.73 -6.51
C ASP A 291 -6.83 -9.78 -6.92
N PHE A 292 -7.09 -10.25 -8.14
CA PHE A 292 -8.44 -10.50 -8.66
C PHE A 292 -8.73 -11.99 -8.87
N HIS A 293 -7.74 -12.86 -8.67
CA HIS A 293 -7.81 -14.29 -9.01
C HIS A 293 -7.28 -15.23 -7.93
N GLY A 294 -6.99 -14.73 -6.74
CA GLY A 294 -6.59 -15.56 -5.61
C GLY A 294 -5.09 -15.80 -5.48
N ASP A 295 -4.27 -14.89 -5.98
CA ASP A 295 -2.81 -14.97 -5.83
C ASP A 295 -2.37 -14.59 -4.40
N ASP A 296 -3.18 -13.80 -3.67
CA ASP A 296 -2.84 -13.22 -2.36
C ASP A 296 -3.55 -13.92 -1.18
N VAL A 297 -4.25 -15.04 -1.39
CA VAL A 297 -5.00 -15.72 -0.32
C VAL A 297 -4.08 -16.15 0.83
N LEU A 298 -2.98 -16.81 0.51
CA LEU A 298 -2.00 -17.24 1.52
C LEU A 298 -1.18 -16.06 2.04
N TYR A 299 -0.88 -15.09 1.19
CA TYR A 299 -0.20 -13.87 1.61
C TYR A 299 -1.01 -13.13 2.68
N ASN A 300 -2.30 -12.92 2.44
CA ASN A 300 -3.18 -12.29 3.43
C ASN A 300 -3.19 -13.07 4.75
N ALA A 301 -3.32 -14.39 4.71
CA ALA A 301 -3.31 -15.23 5.91
C ALA A 301 -1.98 -15.15 6.69
N VAL A 302 -0.85 -15.03 5.99
CA VAL A 302 0.46 -14.84 6.62
C VAL A 302 0.56 -13.45 7.26
N LEU A 303 0.13 -12.39 6.57
CA LEU A 303 0.18 -11.04 7.12
C LEU A 303 -0.79 -10.88 8.31
N ASP A 304 -1.94 -11.53 8.27
CA ASP A 304 -2.86 -11.61 9.40
C ASP A 304 -2.21 -12.29 10.61
N SER A 305 -1.51 -13.40 10.38
CA SER A 305 -0.75 -14.10 11.43
C SER A 305 0.43 -13.28 12.01
N LEU A 306 1.04 -12.41 11.21
CA LEU A 306 2.09 -11.50 11.66
C LEU A 306 1.53 -10.31 12.45
N SER A 307 0.32 -9.87 12.11
CA SER A 307 -0.39 -8.77 12.77
C SER A 307 -0.96 -9.18 14.14
N GLY A 308 -1.39 -8.21 14.93
CA GLY A 308 -2.03 -8.45 16.23
C GLY A 308 -1.74 -7.34 17.22
N PRO A 309 -1.97 -7.55 18.53
CA PRO A 309 -1.70 -6.54 19.55
C PRO A 309 -0.27 -6.01 19.48
N GLY A 310 -0.14 -4.69 19.27
CA GLY A 310 1.15 -4.02 19.14
C GLY A 310 1.92 -4.33 17.84
N ARG A 311 1.28 -4.95 16.83
CA ARG A 311 1.93 -5.32 15.57
C ARG A 311 1.05 -4.93 14.39
N ILE A 312 1.43 -3.88 13.68
CA ILE A 312 0.62 -3.26 12.63
C ILE A 312 1.42 -3.17 11.34
N ILE A 313 0.80 -3.54 10.21
CA ILE A 313 1.38 -3.44 8.87
C ILE A 313 0.61 -2.39 8.07
N ILE A 314 1.36 -1.48 7.45
CA ILE A 314 0.82 -0.38 6.66
C ILE A 314 1.46 -0.41 5.28
N ALA A 315 0.67 -0.28 4.23
CA ALA A 315 1.15 -0.28 2.86
C ALA A 315 0.54 0.83 2.01
N SER A 316 1.27 1.23 0.97
CA SER A 316 0.85 2.25 0.02
C SER A 316 -0.29 1.76 -0.87
N ALA A 317 -1.33 2.58 -1.03
CA ALA A 317 -2.47 2.25 -1.87
C ALA A 317 -2.11 2.10 -3.36
N GLY A 318 -1.01 2.70 -3.81
CA GLY A 318 -0.54 2.69 -5.19
C GLY A 318 -0.73 4.04 -5.89
N ASN A 319 -0.12 4.18 -7.07
CA ASN A 319 -0.10 5.43 -7.83
C ASN A 319 -0.79 5.29 -9.20
N ASP A 320 -1.74 4.39 -9.32
CA ASP A 320 -2.48 4.05 -10.55
C ASP A 320 -3.85 4.76 -10.65
N GLY A 321 -4.09 5.81 -9.84
CA GLY A 321 -5.39 6.50 -9.74
C GLY A 321 -5.90 7.14 -11.04
N GLN A 322 -5.05 7.29 -12.06
CA GLN A 322 -5.40 7.78 -13.39
C GLN A 322 -5.32 6.70 -14.47
N VAL A 323 -5.07 5.45 -14.06
CA VAL A 323 -4.88 4.34 -14.99
C VAL A 323 -6.17 3.56 -15.14
N LYS A 324 -6.64 3.42 -16.38
CA LYS A 324 -7.78 2.55 -16.69
C LYS A 324 -7.44 1.09 -16.30
N SER A 325 -8.15 0.54 -15.33
CA SER A 325 -7.82 -0.76 -14.73
C SER A 325 -8.98 -1.74 -14.69
N TYR A 326 -10.20 -1.28 -14.89
CA TYR A 326 -11.41 -2.06 -14.71
C TYR A 326 -12.50 -1.64 -15.69
N PHE A 327 -13.32 -2.57 -16.16
CA PHE A 327 -14.65 -2.29 -16.67
C PHE A 327 -15.59 -3.45 -16.39
N HIS A 328 -16.87 -3.13 -16.28
CA HIS A 328 -17.94 -4.09 -16.08
C HIS A 328 -18.86 -4.09 -17.30
N LYS A 329 -19.00 -5.25 -17.94
CA LYS A 329 -19.97 -5.51 -19.01
C LYS A 329 -21.23 -6.11 -18.41
N PRO A 330 -22.32 -5.35 -18.22
CA PRO A 330 -23.55 -5.86 -17.61
C PRO A 330 -24.34 -6.76 -18.57
N ILE A 331 -25.26 -7.53 -18.00
CA ILE A 331 -26.31 -8.24 -18.74
C ILE A 331 -27.12 -7.23 -19.58
N GLY A 332 -27.52 -7.63 -20.78
CA GLY A 332 -28.25 -6.81 -21.75
C GLY A 332 -27.35 -6.07 -22.72
N GLN A 333 -26.10 -5.81 -22.39
CA GLN A 333 -25.12 -5.23 -23.31
C GLN A 333 -24.50 -6.32 -24.20
N VAL A 334 -24.58 -6.15 -25.53
CA VAL A 334 -24.12 -7.16 -26.52
C VAL A 334 -22.61 -7.33 -26.49
N GLY A 335 -21.86 -6.21 -26.39
CA GLY A 335 -20.41 -6.22 -26.36
C GLY A 335 -19.84 -5.00 -25.67
N MET A 336 -18.65 -5.17 -25.07
CA MET A 336 -17.87 -4.10 -24.45
C MET A 336 -16.39 -4.43 -24.52
N GLY A 337 -15.55 -3.46 -24.85
CA GLY A 337 -14.12 -3.70 -25.00
C GLY A 337 -13.28 -2.43 -25.08
N THR A 338 -11.99 -2.63 -25.32
CA THR A 338 -11.01 -1.55 -25.34
C THR A 338 -9.86 -1.87 -26.28
N PHE A 339 -9.15 -0.85 -26.74
CA PHE A 339 -7.85 -1.02 -27.37
C PHE A 339 -6.77 -1.26 -26.31
N VAL A 340 -5.74 -2.03 -26.67
CA VAL A 340 -4.64 -2.36 -25.76
C VAL A 340 -3.29 -2.15 -26.43
N GLU A 341 -2.34 -1.65 -25.63
CA GLU A 341 -0.95 -1.48 -26.01
C GLU A 341 -0.04 -2.13 -24.95
N GLY A 342 1.08 -2.70 -25.37
CA GLY A 342 2.02 -3.27 -24.43
C GLY A 342 3.24 -3.90 -25.08
N ARG A 343 4.25 -4.17 -24.24
CA ARG A 343 5.43 -4.94 -24.62
C ARG A 343 5.04 -6.34 -25.09
N PRO A 344 5.91 -7.05 -25.80
CA PRO A 344 5.60 -8.34 -26.43
C PRO A 344 4.97 -9.40 -25.52
N ASP A 345 5.25 -9.36 -24.23
CA ASP A 345 4.85 -10.35 -23.22
C ASP A 345 3.98 -9.78 -22.08
N ASN A 346 3.54 -8.52 -22.20
CA ASN A 346 2.93 -7.78 -21.08
C ASN A 346 1.47 -7.34 -21.32
N VAL A 347 0.76 -7.93 -22.28
CA VAL A 347 -0.69 -7.69 -22.42
C VAL A 347 -1.44 -8.83 -21.76
N TYR A 348 -2.12 -8.49 -20.63
CA TYR A 348 -2.71 -9.49 -19.75
C TYR A 348 -3.95 -8.92 -19.05
N VAL A 349 -5.05 -9.65 -19.05
CA VAL A 349 -6.31 -9.33 -18.38
C VAL A 349 -6.85 -10.54 -17.65
N THR A 350 -7.56 -10.31 -16.55
CA THR A 350 -8.34 -11.30 -15.82
C THR A 350 -9.82 -10.98 -16.01
N LEU A 351 -10.59 -11.98 -16.39
CA LEU A 351 -12.04 -11.89 -16.62
C LEU A 351 -12.76 -12.72 -15.56
N LYS A 352 -13.91 -12.24 -15.09
CA LYS A 352 -14.68 -12.88 -14.03
C LYS A 352 -16.16 -12.92 -14.43
N SER A 353 -16.79 -14.10 -14.42
CA SER A 353 -18.19 -14.26 -14.77
C SER A 353 -18.73 -15.61 -14.30
N ALA A 354 -20.00 -15.65 -13.88
CA ALA A 354 -20.73 -16.89 -13.66
C ALA A 354 -21.32 -17.48 -14.95
N SER A 355 -21.38 -16.72 -16.04
CA SER A 355 -22.03 -17.08 -17.31
C SER A 355 -21.05 -17.24 -18.46
N PRO A 356 -21.35 -18.07 -19.48
CA PRO A 356 -20.53 -18.16 -20.69
C PRO A 356 -20.56 -16.87 -21.51
N PHE A 357 -19.42 -16.53 -22.12
CA PHE A 357 -19.27 -15.41 -23.02
C PHE A 357 -18.21 -15.70 -24.10
N GLN A 358 -18.05 -14.78 -25.04
CA GLN A 358 -17.05 -14.84 -26.09
C GLN A 358 -16.05 -13.71 -25.94
N ILE A 359 -14.78 -13.99 -26.20
CA ILE A 359 -13.71 -13.02 -26.25
C ILE A 359 -13.33 -12.85 -27.72
N ARG A 360 -13.39 -11.62 -28.21
CA ARG A 360 -12.97 -11.25 -29.56
C ARG A 360 -11.69 -10.44 -29.48
N PHE A 361 -10.69 -10.85 -30.24
CA PHE A 361 -9.44 -10.14 -30.46
C PHE A 361 -9.45 -9.60 -31.90
N THR A 362 -9.09 -8.33 -32.08
CA THR A 362 -9.06 -7.69 -33.38
C THR A 362 -7.74 -6.97 -33.59
N SER A 363 -7.03 -7.33 -34.66
CA SER A 363 -5.87 -6.60 -35.16
C SER A 363 -6.30 -5.75 -36.37
N TYR A 364 -5.91 -4.48 -36.38
CA TYR A 364 -6.28 -3.49 -37.40
C TYR A 364 -5.05 -3.16 -38.25
N ASP A 365 -4.69 -4.08 -39.13
CA ASP A 365 -3.60 -3.89 -40.07
C ASP A 365 -4.12 -3.12 -41.32
N ASP A 366 -4.13 -3.71 -42.49
CA ASP A 366 -4.79 -3.19 -43.68
C ASP A 366 -6.31 -3.36 -43.65
N THR A 367 -6.77 -4.39 -42.96
CA THR A 367 -8.19 -4.71 -42.67
C THR A 367 -8.35 -5.15 -41.22
N LYS A 368 -9.61 -5.44 -40.83
CA LYS A 368 -9.88 -6.03 -39.51
C LYS A 368 -9.66 -7.54 -39.56
N HIS A 369 -8.69 -8.03 -38.79
CA HIS A 369 -8.42 -9.45 -38.63
C HIS A 369 -8.90 -9.89 -37.25
N ILE A 370 -9.85 -10.82 -37.21
CA ILE A 370 -10.58 -11.20 -35.99
C ILE A 370 -10.20 -12.63 -35.59
N HIS A 371 -10.01 -12.81 -34.28
CA HIS A 371 -9.93 -14.11 -33.64
C HIS A 371 -10.90 -14.14 -32.47
N GLU A 372 -11.70 -15.19 -32.36
CA GLU A 372 -12.76 -15.33 -31.36
C GLU A 372 -12.58 -16.63 -30.59
N VAL A 373 -12.78 -16.54 -29.25
CA VAL A 373 -12.67 -17.68 -28.37
C VAL A 373 -13.90 -17.70 -27.46
N PHE A 374 -14.62 -18.82 -27.45
CA PHE A 374 -15.75 -19.05 -26.56
C PHE A 374 -15.25 -19.62 -25.23
N THR A 375 -15.70 -19.07 -24.11
CA THR A 375 -15.31 -19.56 -22.79
C THR A 375 -15.71 -21.01 -22.53
N GLN A 376 -16.80 -21.47 -23.14
CA GLN A 376 -17.21 -22.89 -23.10
C GLN A 376 -16.18 -23.81 -23.77
N ASP A 377 -15.51 -23.36 -24.84
CA ASP A 377 -14.50 -24.15 -25.52
C ASP A 377 -13.21 -24.20 -24.70
N ILE A 378 -12.87 -23.12 -23.99
CA ILE A 378 -11.77 -23.11 -23.03
C ILE A 378 -11.98 -24.17 -21.95
N LEU A 379 -13.18 -24.22 -21.36
CA LEU A 379 -13.52 -25.19 -20.30
C LEU A 379 -13.56 -26.66 -20.80
N ARG A 380 -13.70 -26.89 -22.12
CA ARG A 380 -13.59 -28.21 -22.74
C ARG A 380 -12.16 -28.62 -23.07
N CYS A 381 -11.25 -27.67 -23.15
CA CYS A 381 -9.83 -27.97 -23.33
C CYS A 381 -9.32 -28.78 -22.15
N LYS A 382 -8.25 -29.55 -22.37
CA LYS A 382 -7.59 -30.28 -21.30
C LYS A 382 -7.11 -29.30 -20.23
N ASP A 383 -7.46 -29.57 -18.98
CA ASP A 383 -7.14 -28.74 -17.80
C ASP A 383 -7.68 -27.30 -17.91
N SER A 384 -8.70 -27.06 -18.76
CA SER A 384 -9.27 -25.73 -19.07
C SER A 384 -8.21 -24.73 -19.53
N ILE A 385 -7.21 -25.18 -20.29
CA ILE A 385 -6.13 -24.38 -20.85
C ILE A 385 -6.28 -24.33 -22.35
N TYR A 386 -6.55 -23.14 -22.89
CA TYR A 386 -6.55 -22.83 -24.30
C TYR A 386 -5.23 -22.13 -24.67
N VAL A 387 -4.51 -22.67 -25.65
CA VAL A 387 -3.32 -22.02 -26.21
C VAL A 387 -3.42 -22.11 -27.73
N ASP A 388 -3.36 -20.97 -28.39
CA ASP A 388 -3.39 -20.90 -29.83
C ASP A 388 -2.38 -19.87 -30.36
N THR A 389 -1.85 -20.15 -31.54
CA THR A 389 -0.93 -19.26 -32.25
C THR A 389 -1.57 -18.84 -33.58
N VAL A 390 -2.06 -17.62 -33.59
CA VAL A 390 -2.88 -17.10 -34.71
C VAL A 390 -2.14 -15.99 -35.42
N ARG A 391 -2.23 -16.02 -36.77
CA ARG A 391 -1.77 -14.92 -37.61
C ARG A 391 -2.95 -13.97 -37.88
N LEU A 392 -2.85 -12.74 -37.41
CA LEU A 392 -3.82 -11.67 -37.65
C LEU A 392 -3.14 -10.57 -38.49
N GLY A 393 -3.46 -10.52 -39.77
CA GLY A 393 -2.76 -9.67 -40.74
C GLY A 393 -1.29 -10.10 -40.89
N ASN A 394 -0.40 -9.14 -40.75
CA ASN A 394 1.05 -9.35 -40.87
C ASN A 394 1.71 -9.80 -39.58
N LYS A 395 0.97 -9.81 -38.44
CA LYS A 395 1.51 -10.18 -37.12
C LYS A 395 1.02 -11.54 -36.65
N GLN A 396 1.90 -12.24 -35.93
CA GLN A 396 1.60 -13.47 -35.25
C GLN A 396 1.41 -13.18 -33.75
N TYR A 397 0.30 -13.66 -33.20
CA TYR A 397 -0.05 -13.57 -31.80
C TYR A 397 -0.17 -14.96 -31.18
N VAL A 398 0.23 -15.09 -29.94
CA VAL A 398 -0.03 -16.28 -29.13
C VAL A 398 -1.00 -15.89 -28.04
N PHE A 399 -2.12 -16.59 -27.96
CA PHE A 399 -3.11 -16.44 -26.91
C PHE A 399 -3.01 -17.60 -25.94
N SER A 400 -2.97 -17.31 -24.65
CA SER A 400 -3.10 -18.32 -23.61
C SER A 400 -4.22 -17.91 -22.69
N ILE A 401 -5.23 -18.76 -22.55
CA ILE A 401 -6.38 -18.52 -21.70
C ILE A 401 -6.54 -19.71 -20.74
N VAL A 402 -6.54 -19.44 -19.44
CA VAL A 402 -6.71 -20.45 -18.41
C VAL A 402 -8.00 -20.17 -17.67
N GLY A 403 -8.95 -21.10 -17.72
CA GLY A 403 -10.23 -21.04 -17.00
C GLY A 403 -10.16 -21.83 -15.70
N TYR A 404 -10.67 -21.26 -14.62
CA TYR A 404 -10.75 -21.94 -13.29
C TYR A 404 -11.83 -21.30 -12.41
N ARG A 405 -12.22 -21.99 -11.34
CA ARG A 405 -13.13 -21.43 -10.35
C ARG A 405 -12.41 -20.44 -9.46
N SER A 406 -13.08 -19.34 -9.15
CA SER A 406 -12.57 -18.37 -8.17
C SER A 406 -12.35 -19.06 -6.82
N CYS A 407 -11.23 -18.76 -6.16
CA CYS A 407 -10.97 -19.21 -4.80
C CYS A 407 -11.71 -18.37 -3.76
N TYR A 408 -12.24 -17.22 -4.15
CA TYR A 408 -13.01 -16.32 -3.30
C TYR A 408 -14.51 -16.63 -3.37
N ASP A 409 -15.02 -16.97 -4.56
CA ASP A 409 -16.40 -17.41 -4.78
C ASP A 409 -16.44 -18.57 -5.78
N SER A 410 -16.77 -19.75 -5.30
CA SER A 410 -16.82 -20.97 -6.14
C SER A 410 -17.94 -20.96 -7.21
N ALA A 411 -18.90 -20.04 -7.15
CA ALA A 411 -19.91 -19.86 -8.18
C ALA A 411 -19.36 -19.16 -9.42
N GLU A 412 -18.27 -18.39 -9.26
CA GLU A 412 -17.67 -17.62 -10.33
C GLU A 412 -16.54 -18.38 -11.04
N LEU A 413 -16.45 -18.18 -12.36
CA LEU A 413 -15.33 -18.60 -13.19
C LEU A 413 -14.43 -17.41 -13.49
N VAL A 414 -13.14 -17.65 -13.41
CA VAL A 414 -12.08 -16.69 -13.72
C VAL A 414 -11.34 -17.18 -14.95
N TYR A 415 -10.99 -16.24 -15.83
CA TYR A 415 -10.24 -16.51 -17.05
C TYR A 415 -9.04 -15.56 -17.10
N ASP A 416 -7.84 -16.12 -17.01
CA ASP A 416 -6.60 -15.38 -17.20
C ASP A 416 -6.24 -15.38 -18.69
N VAL A 417 -6.35 -14.24 -19.34
CA VAL A 417 -6.09 -14.05 -20.77
C VAL A 417 -4.77 -13.34 -20.95
N ARG A 418 -3.81 -14.03 -21.55
CA ARG A 418 -2.50 -13.48 -21.86
C ARG A 418 -2.24 -13.51 -23.35
N MET A 419 -1.65 -12.43 -23.86
CA MET A 419 -1.32 -12.23 -25.26
C MET A 419 0.17 -11.97 -25.43
N TRP A 420 0.81 -12.65 -26.38
CA TRP A 420 2.20 -12.45 -26.75
C TRP A 420 2.31 -12.16 -28.24
N SER A 421 3.36 -11.44 -28.62
CA SER A 421 3.79 -11.25 -29.99
C SER A 421 5.31 -11.11 -30.04
N LYS A 422 5.93 -11.24 -31.23
CA LYS A 422 7.37 -10.98 -31.37
C LYS A 422 7.74 -9.50 -31.22
N SER A 423 6.78 -8.60 -31.38
CA SER A 423 6.93 -7.14 -31.26
C SER A 423 5.83 -6.59 -30.33
N GLU A 424 5.93 -5.31 -29.98
CA GLU A 424 4.92 -4.62 -29.18
C GLU A 424 3.51 -4.80 -29.75
N ILE A 425 2.55 -5.04 -28.87
CA ILE A 425 1.14 -5.21 -29.20
C ILE A 425 0.48 -3.82 -29.19
N GLY A 426 -0.35 -3.53 -30.19
CA GLY A 426 -1.17 -2.33 -30.27
C GLY A 426 -0.44 -1.06 -30.72
N HIS A 427 0.89 -1.04 -30.77
CA HIS A 427 1.65 0.18 -31.06
C HIS A 427 1.66 0.53 -32.56
N ALA A 428 2.33 -0.29 -33.40
CA ALA A 428 2.41 -0.03 -34.85
C ALA A 428 1.16 -0.51 -35.59
N VAL A 429 0.52 -1.56 -35.12
CA VAL A 429 -0.76 -2.09 -35.60
C VAL A 429 -1.73 -2.07 -34.42
N PRO A 430 -2.79 -1.24 -34.47
CA PRO A 430 -3.78 -1.18 -33.40
C PRO A 430 -4.38 -2.54 -33.10
N PHE A 431 -4.61 -2.82 -31.83
CA PHE A 431 -5.12 -4.10 -31.36
C PHE A 431 -6.16 -3.88 -30.25
N SER A 432 -7.26 -4.61 -30.33
CA SER A 432 -8.31 -4.54 -29.33
C SER A 432 -8.76 -5.92 -28.85
N PHE A 433 -9.36 -5.95 -27.66
CA PHE A 433 -10.19 -7.07 -27.24
C PHE A 433 -11.59 -6.57 -26.84
N GLU A 434 -12.59 -7.44 -27.04
CA GLU A 434 -13.99 -7.17 -26.76
C GLU A 434 -14.62 -8.40 -26.09
N ILE A 435 -15.45 -8.19 -25.07
CA ILE A 435 -16.25 -9.22 -24.43
C ILE A 435 -17.64 -9.18 -25.06
N LEU A 436 -18.11 -10.31 -25.57
CA LEU A 436 -19.39 -10.45 -26.26
C LEU A 436 -20.30 -11.44 -25.54
N GLY A 437 -21.61 -11.16 -25.55
CA GLY A 437 -22.63 -12.03 -24.97
C GLY A 437 -23.65 -11.25 -24.15
N ALA A 438 -24.86 -11.02 -24.72
CA ALA A 438 -25.90 -10.22 -24.08
C ALA A 438 -26.41 -10.81 -22.74
N GLN A 439 -26.22 -12.11 -22.51
CA GLN A 439 -26.66 -12.78 -21.29
C GLN A 439 -25.55 -12.90 -20.22
N ALA A 440 -24.33 -12.46 -20.54
CA ALA A 440 -23.20 -12.55 -19.62
C ALA A 440 -22.98 -11.25 -18.87
N ASP A 441 -22.80 -11.39 -17.57
CA ASP A 441 -22.24 -10.37 -16.67
C ASP A 441 -20.75 -10.63 -16.53
N VAL A 442 -19.89 -9.69 -16.90
CA VAL A 442 -18.44 -9.90 -16.94
C VAL A 442 -17.71 -8.72 -16.36
N GLU A 443 -16.93 -8.97 -15.33
CA GLU A 443 -15.94 -8.03 -14.81
C GLU A 443 -14.59 -8.26 -15.49
N VAL A 444 -13.91 -7.18 -15.85
CA VAL A 444 -12.65 -7.19 -16.56
C VAL A 444 -11.60 -6.37 -15.84
N PHE A 445 -10.51 -7.02 -15.45
CA PHE A 445 -9.43 -6.42 -14.69
C PHE A 445 -8.13 -6.39 -15.51
N ARG A 446 -7.51 -5.22 -15.59
CA ARG A 446 -6.24 -5.05 -16.31
C ARG A 446 -5.07 -5.51 -15.44
N MET A 447 -4.37 -6.53 -15.88
CA MET A 447 -3.18 -7.07 -15.20
C MET A 447 -1.87 -6.65 -15.88
N GLY A 448 -1.89 -6.35 -17.19
CA GLY A 448 -0.74 -5.90 -17.98
C GLY A 448 -1.15 -5.04 -19.18
N GLY A 449 -0.18 -4.37 -19.79
CA GLY A 449 -0.42 -3.43 -20.88
C GLY A 449 -1.11 -2.14 -20.43
N VAL A 450 -1.53 -1.35 -21.39
CA VAL A 450 -2.25 -0.09 -21.22
C VAL A 450 -3.55 -0.17 -22.03
N TRP A 451 -4.66 0.29 -21.47
CA TRP A 451 -5.93 0.40 -22.18
C TRP A 451 -6.05 1.79 -22.80
N THR A 452 -6.31 1.82 -24.10
CA THR A 452 -6.36 3.04 -24.91
C THR A 452 -7.67 3.15 -25.66
N VAL A 453 -7.83 4.23 -26.41
CA VAL A 453 -8.93 4.45 -27.36
C VAL A 453 -8.37 4.68 -28.74
N ASN A 454 -9.12 4.28 -29.78
CA ASN A 454 -8.69 4.48 -31.17
C ASN A 454 -9.91 4.82 -32.06
N GLN A 455 -9.73 5.73 -32.99
CA GLN A 455 -10.78 6.15 -33.93
C GLN A 455 -11.24 5.04 -34.91
N LEU A 456 -10.47 3.94 -35.03
CA LEU A 456 -10.85 2.79 -35.82
C LEU A 456 -12.12 2.09 -35.32
N ASP A 457 -12.39 2.16 -34.02
CA ASP A 457 -13.64 1.72 -33.43
C ASP A 457 -13.88 2.43 -32.07
N GLU A 458 -14.60 3.55 -32.11
CA GLU A 458 -14.88 4.39 -30.94
C GLU A 458 -15.73 3.69 -29.87
N ARG A 459 -16.44 2.60 -30.22
CA ARG A 459 -17.21 1.79 -29.27
C ARG A 459 -16.30 1.07 -28.27
N LEU A 460 -15.05 0.81 -28.68
CA LEU A 460 -14.04 0.11 -27.87
C LEU A 460 -13.25 1.12 -27.02
N SER A 461 -13.93 1.75 -26.10
CA SER A 461 -13.37 2.80 -25.20
C SER A 461 -13.52 2.48 -23.71
N ALA A 462 -13.92 1.24 -23.38
CA ALA A 462 -14.15 0.81 -22.02
C ALA A 462 -12.89 0.98 -21.13
N GLY A 463 -13.15 1.25 -19.88
CA GLY A 463 -12.11 1.33 -18.83
C GLY A 463 -12.34 2.49 -17.87
N GLU A 464 -12.37 2.16 -16.59
CA GLU A 464 -12.48 3.06 -15.45
C GLU A 464 -11.18 3.09 -14.67
N CYS A 465 -10.88 4.22 -14.03
CA CYS A 465 -9.73 4.39 -13.14
C CYS A 465 -10.09 4.00 -11.71
N THR A 466 -10.67 2.81 -11.54
CA THR A 466 -11.09 2.20 -10.27
C THR A 466 -10.46 0.83 -10.10
N HIS A 467 -10.65 0.17 -8.95
CA HIS A 467 -10.10 -1.18 -8.68
C HIS A 467 -8.57 -1.26 -8.86
N ASN A 468 -7.85 -0.16 -8.56
CA ASN A 468 -6.41 -0.06 -8.77
C ASN A 468 -5.58 0.09 -7.47
N ILE A 469 -6.17 -0.26 -6.33
CA ILE A 469 -5.43 -0.39 -5.06
C ILE A 469 -4.37 -1.49 -5.22
N HIS A 470 -3.17 -1.24 -4.75
CA HIS A 470 -2.09 -2.23 -4.81
C HIS A 470 -2.18 -3.26 -3.67
N SER A 471 -1.70 -4.49 -3.92
CA SER A 471 -1.38 -5.44 -2.87
C SER A 471 0.02 -5.11 -2.29
N PRO A 472 0.22 -5.16 -0.94
CA PRO A 472 -0.69 -5.71 0.06
C PRO A 472 -1.69 -4.71 0.67
N ALA A 473 -1.74 -3.44 0.24
CA ALA A 473 -2.70 -2.45 0.77
C ALA A 473 -4.17 -2.87 0.57
N SER A 474 -4.46 -3.65 -0.49
CA SER A 474 -5.79 -4.22 -0.76
C SER A 474 -6.20 -5.32 0.24
N LEU A 475 -5.27 -5.91 0.99
CA LEU A 475 -5.54 -7.00 1.92
C LEU A 475 -6.28 -6.52 3.17
N SER A 476 -7.08 -7.41 3.76
CA SER A 476 -7.87 -7.09 4.95
C SER A 476 -7.03 -6.88 6.20
N SER A 477 -5.88 -7.55 6.30
CA SER A 477 -4.96 -7.47 7.45
C SER A 477 -4.02 -6.26 7.42
N VAL A 478 -3.98 -5.51 6.31
CA VAL A 478 -3.05 -4.39 6.09
C VAL A 478 -3.83 -3.07 6.03
N ILE A 479 -3.28 -2.01 6.59
CA ILE A 479 -3.81 -0.65 6.47
C ILE A 479 -3.30 -0.05 5.15
N GLY A 480 -4.21 0.22 4.22
CA GLY A 480 -3.92 0.84 2.93
C GLY A 480 -4.00 2.36 3.01
N VAL A 481 -2.96 3.06 2.56
CA VAL A 481 -2.84 4.51 2.68
C VAL A 481 -2.84 5.19 1.32
N GLY A 482 -3.79 6.11 1.12
CA GLY A 482 -3.85 7.00 -0.04
C GLY A 482 -3.16 8.35 0.22
N ALA A 483 -2.98 9.14 -0.83
CA ALA A 483 -2.22 10.39 -0.81
C ALA A 483 -3.08 11.63 -1.01
N THR A 484 -2.88 12.64 -0.14
CA THR A 484 -3.45 13.99 -0.28
C THR A 484 -2.39 15.02 -0.64
N SER A 485 -2.83 16.21 -1.08
CA SER A 485 -1.97 17.32 -1.50
C SER A 485 -2.27 18.59 -0.72
N TYR A 486 -1.20 19.28 -0.32
CA TYR A 486 -1.26 20.55 0.44
C TYR A 486 -0.45 21.68 -0.19
N ARG A 487 0.41 21.38 -1.15
CA ARG A 487 1.21 22.39 -1.86
C ARG A 487 1.40 22.04 -3.34
N THR A 488 1.61 23.06 -4.15
CA THR A 488 1.66 22.97 -5.61
C THR A 488 3.07 22.85 -6.18
N GLY A 489 4.10 22.82 -5.34
CA GLY A 489 5.49 22.71 -5.70
C GLY A 489 6.42 23.07 -4.56
N ILE A 490 7.71 23.14 -4.86
CA ILE A 490 8.79 23.51 -3.91
C ILE A 490 9.74 24.52 -4.55
N THR A 491 10.51 25.22 -3.73
CA THR A 491 11.70 25.93 -4.19
C THR A 491 12.91 25.03 -3.93
N ASN A 492 13.69 24.72 -4.98
CA ASN A 492 14.85 23.87 -4.86
C ASN A 492 16.09 24.63 -4.30
N TYR A 493 17.18 23.90 -4.03
CA TYR A 493 18.42 24.45 -3.49
C TYR A 493 19.11 25.51 -4.40
N LEU A 494 18.72 25.58 -5.68
CA LEU A 494 19.16 26.61 -6.64
C LEU A 494 18.27 27.86 -6.61
N GLY A 495 17.21 27.89 -5.79
CA GLY A 495 16.24 28.98 -5.77
C GLY A 495 15.19 28.91 -6.88
N GLU A 496 15.12 27.82 -7.63
CA GLU A 496 14.15 27.61 -8.71
C GLU A 496 12.83 27.04 -8.18
N TRP A 497 11.71 27.60 -8.63
CA TRP A 497 10.39 27.01 -8.37
C TRP A 497 10.18 25.76 -9.21
N ARG A 498 9.86 24.65 -8.54
CA ARG A 498 9.57 23.34 -9.16
C ARG A 498 8.10 22.99 -8.94
N PRO A 499 7.24 23.26 -9.91
CA PRO A 499 5.81 22.97 -9.79
C PRO A 499 5.53 21.48 -9.93
N TYR A 500 4.74 20.96 -9.00
CA TYR A 500 4.05 19.67 -9.14
C TYR A 500 2.68 19.83 -8.45
N ASN A 501 1.71 20.29 -9.23
CA ASN A 501 0.39 20.68 -8.72
C ASN A 501 -0.61 19.51 -8.79
N GLN A 502 -0.95 18.97 -7.63
CA GLN A 502 -2.02 17.99 -7.44
C GLN A 502 -3.18 18.58 -6.61
N GLY A 503 -3.24 19.89 -6.48
CA GLY A 503 -4.19 20.62 -5.66
C GLY A 503 -3.65 20.97 -4.26
N VAL A 504 -4.50 21.55 -3.42
CA VAL A 504 -4.18 22.00 -2.07
C VAL A 504 -5.31 21.65 -1.09
N GLY A 505 -5.08 21.87 0.20
CA GLY A 505 -6.11 21.78 1.25
C GLY A 505 -6.58 20.37 1.57
N GLY A 506 -5.80 19.34 1.23
CA GLY A 506 -6.13 17.94 1.53
C GLY A 506 -6.88 17.21 0.40
N VAL A 507 -6.92 17.79 -0.80
CA VAL A 507 -7.45 17.08 -1.97
C VAL A 507 -6.64 15.83 -2.27
N ARG A 508 -7.28 14.76 -2.71
CA ARG A 508 -6.61 13.53 -3.15
C ARG A 508 -5.70 13.84 -4.33
N GLY A 509 -4.44 13.43 -4.28
CA GLY A 509 -3.56 13.44 -5.44
C GLY A 509 -4.16 12.56 -6.56
N ALA A 510 -4.24 13.09 -7.78
CA ALA A 510 -4.88 12.38 -8.89
C ALA A 510 -4.27 10.99 -9.15
N TYR A 511 -2.98 10.85 -8.88
CA TYR A 511 -2.25 9.58 -8.99
C TYR A 511 -2.65 8.54 -7.93
N SER A 512 -3.16 8.97 -6.76
CA SER A 512 -3.47 8.05 -5.65
C SER A 512 -4.53 7.04 -6.07
N SER A 513 -4.21 5.76 -5.95
CA SER A 513 -5.07 4.65 -6.33
C SER A 513 -6.40 4.65 -5.58
N VAL A 514 -7.42 4.07 -6.21
CA VAL A 514 -8.83 4.13 -5.83
C VAL A 514 -9.40 2.71 -5.75
N GLY A 515 -10.23 2.47 -4.76
CA GLY A 515 -10.98 1.22 -4.62
C GLY A 515 -12.12 1.06 -5.65
N PRO A 516 -13.00 0.12 -5.40
CA PRO A 516 -12.97 -0.87 -4.33
C PRO A 516 -11.94 -1.98 -4.56
N THR A 517 -11.83 -2.91 -3.61
CA THR A 517 -11.17 -4.20 -3.86
C THR A 517 -12.10 -5.11 -4.68
N TYR A 518 -11.56 -6.24 -5.17
CA TYR A 518 -12.32 -7.23 -5.95
C TYR A 518 -13.56 -7.79 -5.20
N ASP A 519 -13.51 -7.82 -3.87
CA ASP A 519 -14.58 -8.26 -2.98
C ASP A 519 -15.46 -7.10 -2.45
N GLY A 520 -15.35 -5.92 -3.06
CA GLY A 520 -16.18 -4.74 -2.79
C GLY A 520 -15.82 -3.97 -1.51
N ARG A 521 -14.73 -4.31 -0.80
CA ARG A 521 -14.32 -3.55 0.38
C ARG A 521 -13.81 -2.16 -0.02
N VAL A 522 -14.14 -1.18 0.81
CA VAL A 522 -13.62 0.18 0.68
C VAL A 522 -12.12 0.18 0.96
N LYS A 523 -11.35 0.74 0.03
CA LYS A 523 -9.94 1.09 0.13
C LYS A 523 -9.66 2.37 -0.68
N PRO A 524 -8.64 3.19 -0.32
CA PRO A 524 -7.73 3.03 0.82
C PRO A 524 -8.47 3.08 2.16
N ASP A 525 -7.83 2.68 3.27
CA ASP A 525 -8.41 2.80 4.60
C ASP A 525 -8.33 4.27 5.10
N VAL A 526 -7.23 4.95 4.84
CA VAL A 526 -6.93 6.28 5.36
C VAL A 526 -6.08 7.09 4.37
N MET A 527 -6.13 8.41 4.47
CA MET A 527 -5.31 9.35 3.70
C MET A 527 -4.27 10.05 4.57
N ALA A 528 -3.14 10.40 3.96
CA ALA A 528 -2.17 11.33 4.53
C ALA A 528 -1.49 12.15 3.41
N PRO A 529 -0.82 13.27 3.70
CA PRO A 529 -0.09 14.04 2.70
C PRO A 529 0.96 13.16 1.99
N GLY A 530 0.93 13.17 0.67
CA GLY A 530 1.84 12.40 -0.17
C GLY A 530 2.36 13.18 -1.39
N THR A 531 2.10 14.50 -1.47
CA THR A 531 2.53 15.34 -2.60
C THR A 531 3.52 16.41 -2.16
N ASN A 532 4.65 16.50 -2.85
CA ASN A 532 5.73 17.45 -2.56
C ASN A 532 6.25 17.33 -1.11
N ILE A 533 6.47 16.11 -0.62
CA ILE A 533 6.96 15.80 0.72
C ILE A 533 8.50 15.90 0.76
N ILE A 534 9.08 16.59 1.74
CA ILE A 534 10.52 16.79 1.87
C ILE A 534 11.08 15.84 2.92
N SER A 535 12.10 15.06 2.56
CA SER A 535 12.74 14.11 3.47
C SER A 535 14.21 13.84 3.09
N SER A 536 14.87 12.96 3.81
CA SER A 536 16.26 12.54 3.59
C SER A 536 16.48 12.01 2.18
N TYR A 537 17.67 12.27 1.63
CA TYR A 537 18.05 11.76 0.32
C TYR A 537 19.46 11.16 0.35
N SER A 538 19.65 10.03 -0.34
CA SER A 538 20.87 9.24 -0.24
C SER A 538 22.11 9.99 -0.76
N SER A 539 23.12 10.17 0.09
CA SER A 539 24.42 10.74 -0.27
C SER A 539 25.16 9.90 -1.29
N TYR A 540 25.01 8.57 -1.22
CA TYR A 540 25.65 7.62 -2.15
C TYR A 540 25.05 7.71 -3.55
N TYR A 541 23.72 7.88 -3.63
CA TYR A 541 23.03 8.10 -4.89
C TYR A 541 23.44 9.44 -5.52
N LEU A 542 23.49 10.51 -4.74
CA LEU A 542 23.93 11.84 -5.19
C LEU A 542 25.35 11.81 -5.78
N GLU A 543 26.27 11.18 -5.06
CA GLU A 543 27.67 11.05 -5.51
C GLU A 543 27.77 10.27 -6.82
N LYS A 544 27.01 9.17 -6.96
CA LYS A 544 27.03 8.33 -8.16
C LYS A 544 26.31 8.95 -9.34
N ASN A 545 25.25 9.73 -9.10
CA ASN A 545 24.35 10.24 -10.13
C ASN A 545 24.24 11.78 -10.12
N PRO A 546 25.32 12.55 -10.15
CA PRO A 546 25.31 14.02 -9.93
C PRO A 546 24.54 14.83 -10.99
N LYS A 547 24.10 14.17 -12.07
CA LYS A 547 23.32 14.77 -13.17
C LYS A 547 21.91 14.20 -13.27
N ALA A 548 21.47 13.38 -12.33
CA ALA A 548 20.13 12.82 -12.33
C ALA A 548 19.07 13.94 -12.23
N ASN A 549 17.95 13.75 -12.90
CA ASN A 549 16.92 14.79 -13.00
C ASN A 549 16.18 15.04 -11.68
N ASP A 550 16.08 14.02 -10.84
CA ASP A 550 15.44 14.05 -9.53
C ASP A 550 16.18 14.89 -8.49
N ILE A 551 17.53 15.07 -8.64
CA ILE A 551 18.34 16.00 -7.83
C ILE A 551 17.84 17.45 -7.95
N LYS A 552 17.18 17.81 -9.04
CA LYS A 552 16.56 19.13 -9.20
C LYS A 552 15.41 19.37 -8.22
N SER A 553 14.95 18.34 -7.53
CA SER A 553 13.95 18.41 -6.45
C SER A 553 14.59 18.50 -5.06
N ASP A 554 15.92 18.54 -4.95
CA ASP A 554 16.59 18.81 -3.69
C ASP A 554 16.27 20.25 -3.23
N VAL A 555 15.84 20.38 -1.99
CA VAL A 555 15.52 21.69 -1.39
C VAL A 555 16.69 22.28 -0.62
N ALA A 556 17.59 21.44 -0.14
CA ALA A 556 18.81 21.84 0.55
C ALA A 556 19.87 20.75 0.49
N HIS A 557 21.15 21.16 0.45
CA HIS A 557 22.31 20.29 0.67
C HIS A 557 22.99 20.67 1.97
N PHE A 558 23.62 19.71 2.63
CA PHE A 558 24.41 19.94 3.83
C PHE A 558 25.55 18.93 3.99
N GLU A 559 26.60 19.34 4.70
CA GLU A 559 27.79 18.52 4.94
C GLU A 559 27.70 17.84 6.31
N PHE A 560 28.04 16.55 6.36
CA PHE A 560 28.23 15.81 7.60
C PHE A 560 29.31 14.73 7.43
N ASN A 561 30.28 14.68 8.35
CA ASN A 561 31.42 13.75 8.31
C ASN A 561 32.13 13.66 6.94
N GLY A 562 32.28 14.79 6.24
CA GLY A 562 32.95 14.86 4.95
C GLY A 562 32.18 14.31 3.76
N ARG A 563 30.85 14.11 3.90
CA ARG A 563 29.93 13.69 2.82
C ARG A 563 28.77 14.68 2.69
N THR A 564 28.37 14.94 1.46
CA THR A 564 27.22 15.80 1.15
C THR A 564 25.93 14.99 1.19
N TYR A 565 24.97 15.45 1.96
CA TYR A 565 23.60 14.91 2.07
C TYR A 565 22.60 15.93 1.54
N ALA A 566 21.39 15.48 1.21
CA ALA A 566 20.33 16.36 0.77
C ALA A 566 19.01 16.11 1.48
N TRP A 567 18.17 17.13 1.44
CA TRP A 567 16.73 17.06 1.65
C TRP A 567 16.06 17.20 0.30
N ASN A 568 15.30 16.19 -0.13
CA ASN A 568 14.69 16.12 -1.45
C ASN A 568 13.17 16.08 -1.35
N SER A 569 12.49 16.63 -2.35
CA SER A 569 11.04 16.63 -2.45
C SER A 569 10.56 15.62 -3.48
N ASN A 570 9.59 14.80 -3.07
CA ASN A 570 8.98 13.79 -3.91
C ASN A 570 7.45 13.70 -3.76
N ALA A 571 6.77 12.82 -4.53
CA ALA A 571 5.32 12.65 -4.45
C ALA A 571 4.87 11.21 -4.75
N GLY A 572 3.90 10.70 -3.99
CA GLY A 572 3.33 9.36 -4.12
C GLY A 572 2.62 8.88 -2.85
N THR A 573 1.86 7.80 -2.95
CA THR A 573 1.30 7.11 -1.78
C THR A 573 2.39 6.51 -0.90
N SER A 574 3.58 6.29 -1.47
CA SER A 574 4.76 5.87 -0.74
C SER A 574 5.21 6.86 0.33
N MET A 575 4.79 8.14 0.28
CA MET A 575 5.11 9.14 1.32
C MET A 575 4.03 9.29 2.35
N SER A 576 2.79 9.12 1.95
CA SER A 576 1.69 9.08 2.90
C SER A 576 1.77 7.86 3.82
N THR A 577 2.28 6.74 3.31
CA THR A 577 2.41 5.47 4.06
C THR A 577 3.33 5.59 5.29
N PRO A 578 4.60 6.01 5.16
CA PRO A 578 5.48 6.17 6.30
C PRO A 578 5.02 7.26 7.28
N ALA A 579 4.23 8.21 6.80
CA ALA A 579 3.58 9.19 7.63
C ALA A 579 2.59 8.59 8.60
N VAL A 580 1.70 7.77 8.07
CA VAL A 580 0.74 7.04 8.89
C VAL A 580 1.47 6.05 9.81
N ALA A 581 2.52 5.38 9.33
CA ALA A 581 3.32 4.48 10.15
C ALA A 581 3.95 5.19 11.36
N GLY A 582 4.62 6.31 11.12
CA GLY A 582 5.20 7.10 12.20
C GLY A 582 4.14 7.71 13.14
N ALA A 583 2.97 8.11 12.63
CA ALA A 583 1.85 8.56 13.45
C ALA A 583 1.33 7.44 14.37
N ILE A 584 1.17 6.22 13.84
CA ILE A 584 0.77 5.05 14.63
C ILE A 584 1.85 4.66 15.65
N ALA A 585 3.14 4.92 15.37
CA ALA A 585 4.18 4.73 16.38
C ALA A 585 3.97 5.63 17.62
N LEU A 586 3.46 6.86 17.44
CA LEU A 586 3.08 7.72 18.57
C LEU A 586 1.91 7.12 19.38
N TRP A 587 0.95 6.54 18.67
CA TRP A 587 -0.20 5.87 19.30
C TRP A 587 0.20 4.59 20.02
N LEU A 588 1.11 3.79 19.44
CA LEU A 588 1.67 2.59 20.06
C LEU A 588 2.52 2.91 21.31
N GLN A 589 3.21 4.05 21.33
CA GLN A 589 3.88 4.53 22.56
C GLN A 589 2.87 4.77 23.69
N ALA A 590 1.67 5.26 23.37
CA ALA A 590 0.61 5.52 24.34
C ALA A 590 -0.15 4.24 24.74
N LYS A 591 -0.42 3.35 23.80
CA LYS A 591 -1.11 2.08 23.99
C LYS A 591 -0.38 0.96 23.21
N PRO A 592 0.61 0.30 23.83
CA PRO A 592 1.46 -0.69 23.16
C PRO A 592 0.75 -1.93 22.62
N THR A 593 -0.52 -2.12 22.98
CA THR A 593 -1.34 -3.28 22.59
C THR A 593 -2.38 -2.97 21.51
N LEU A 594 -2.31 -1.78 20.87
CA LEU A 594 -3.22 -1.43 19.78
C LEU A 594 -3.20 -2.52 18.70
N THR A 595 -4.40 -2.95 18.28
CA THR A 595 -4.58 -3.81 17.11
C THR A 595 -4.88 -2.97 15.88
N ARG A 596 -4.87 -3.61 14.70
CA ARG A 596 -5.35 -2.99 13.47
C ARG A 596 -6.80 -2.51 13.62
N GLU A 597 -7.66 -3.32 14.20
CA GLU A 597 -9.09 -3.02 14.43
C GLU A 597 -9.28 -1.81 15.32
N ASP A 598 -8.48 -1.69 16.41
CA ASP A 598 -8.44 -0.48 17.25
C ASP A 598 -8.10 0.76 16.38
N VAL A 599 -7.07 0.65 15.52
CA VAL A 599 -6.66 1.76 14.65
C VAL A 599 -7.74 2.12 13.65
N MET A 600 -8.43 1.13 13.07
CA MET A 600 -9.57 1.39 12.16
C MET A 600 -10.73 2.10 12.88
N ASP A 601 -11.00 1.75 14.14
CA ASP A 601 -12.00 2.47 14.95
C ASP A 601 -11.56 3.92 15.24
N VAL A 602 -10.26 4.13 15.52
CA VAL A 602 -9.69 5.48 15.65
C VAL A 602 -9.91 6.29 14.38
N PHE A 603 -9.62 5.72 13.21
CA PHE A 603 -9.85 6.39 11.92
C PHE A 603 -11.33 6.76 11.73
N ALA A 604 -12.24 5.83 12.00
CA ALA A 604 -13.67 6.05 11.87
C ALA A 604 -14.19 7.20 12.76
N LYS A 605 -13.52 7.48 13.88
CA LYS A 605 -13.94 8.49 14.87
C LYS A 605 -13.22 9.82 14.75
N THR A 606 -12.02 9.85 14.15
CA THR A 606 -11.13 11.00 14.32
C THR A 606 -10.57 11.58 13.03
N CYS A 607 -10.63 10.85 11.91
CA CYS A 607 -10.14 11.35 10.62
C CYS A 607 -10.82 12.65 10.19
N THR A 608 -10.06 13.52 9.56
CA THR A 608 -10.54 14.77 8.99
C THR A 608 -11.06 14.51 7.57
N HIS A 609 -12.26 15.02 7.27
CA HIS A 609 -12.90 14.91 5.97
C HIS A 609 -12.55 16.11 5.09
N TYR A 610 -11.97 15.87 3.92
CA TYR A 610 -11.65 16.91 2.94
C TYR A 610 -12.93 17.55 2.40
N ASP A 611 -13.88 16.72 2.00
CA ASP A 611 -15.16 17.15 1.43
C ASP A 611 -16.30 16.59 2.29
N THR A 612 -16.99 17.49 2.99
CA THR A 612 -18.12 17.14 3.86
C THR A 612 -19.38 16.74 3.12
N SER A 613 -19.44 16.91 1.80
CA SER A 613 -20.53 16.42 0.96
C SER A 613 -20.44 14.93 0.64
N LEU A 614 -19.24 14.34 0.81
CA LEU A 614 -19.01 12.90 0.60
C LEU A 614 -19.41 12.08 1.83
N THR A 615 -19.89 10.86 1.58
CA THR A 615 -20.06 9.86 2.63
C THR A 615 -18.72 9.19 2.90
N TYR A 616 -18.39 8.96 4.17
CA TYR A 616 -17.18 8.27 4.62
C TYR A 616 -17.53 6.99 5.41
N PRO A 617 -16.76 5.88 5.26
CA PRO A 617 -15.64 5.73 4.33
C PRO A 617 -16.09 5.62 2.87
N ASN A 618 -15.20 5.96 1.92
CA ASN A 618 -15.43 5.80 0.49
C ASN A 618 -14.16 5.39 -0.25
N ASN A 619 -14.30 4.95 -1.51
CA ASN A 619 -13.20 4.40 -2.30
C ASN A 619 -12.12 5.40 -2.73
N TRP A 620 -12.30 6.71 -2.51
CA TRP A 620 -11.33 7.75 -2.84
C TRP A 620 -10.51 8.22 -1.64
N TYR A 621 -11.14 8.26 -0.46
CA TYR A 621 -10.55 8.86 0.75
C TYR A 621 -10.52 7.91 1.95
N GLY A 622 -11.08 6.69 1.85
CA GLY A 622 -11.26 5.83 3.01
C GLY A 622 -12.05 6.52 4.12
N TYR A 623 -11.58 6.45 5.35
CA TYR A 623 -12.14 7.18 6.49
C TYR A 623 -11.80 8.68 6.50
N GLY A 624 -10.99 9.17 5.56
CA GLY A 624 -10.50 10.55 5.51
C GLY A 624 -9.02 10.65 5.85
N GLN A 625 -8.51 11.85 6.11
CA GLN A 625 -7.12 12.07 6.49
C GLN A 625 -6.92 11.82 7.97
N ILE A 626 -5.86 11.08 8.31
CA ILE A 626 -5.46 10.83 9.70
C ILE A 626 -5.23 12.16 10.45
N ASP A 627 -5.78 12.24 11.67
CA ASP A 627 -5.54 13.31 12.63
C ASP A 627 -4.86 12.72 13.87
N VAL A 628 -3.57 13.00 14.01
CA VAL A 628 -2.72 12.32 14.99
C VAL A 628 -3.09 12.73 16.42
N TYR A 629 -3.42 14.01 16.62
CA TYR A 629 -3.79 14.50 17.94
C TYR A 629 -5.15 13.99 18.38
N LYS A 630 -6.19 14.12 17.54
CA LYS A 630 -7.52 13.60 17.88
C LYS A 630 -7.50 12.08 18.07
N GLY A 631 -6.74 11.35 17.23
CA GLY A 631 -6.57 9.91 17.38
C GLY A 631 -5.96 9.55 18.73
N LEU A 632 -4.91 10.26 19.14
CA LEU A 632 -4.27 10.03 20.44
C LEU A 632 -5.20 10.35 21.61
N LEU A 633 -5.96 11.44 21.55
CA LEU A 633 -6.96 11.78 22.56
C LEU A 633 -8.04 10.69 22.70
N TYR A 634 -8.48 10.16 21.56
CA TYR A 634 -9.46 9.07 21.53
C TYR A 634 -8.90 7.79 22.18
N ILE A 635 -7.68 7.37 21.82
CA ILE A 635 -6.99 6.20 22.36
C ILE A 635 -6.82 6.29 23.89
N LEU A 636 -6.48 7.47 24.40
CA LEU A 636 -6.28 7.72 25.83
C LEU A 636 -7.59 7.90 26.59
N GLY A 637 -8.73 7.95 25.90
CA GLY A 637 -10.02 8.25 26.49
C GLY A 637 -10.09 9.67 27.09
N VAL A 638 -9.18 10.55 26.67
CA VAL A 638 -9.16 11.97 27.00
C VAL A 638 -9.91 12.69 25.89
N SER A 639 -11.23 12.68 25.91
CA SER A 639 -11.98 13.61 25.07
C SER A 639 -11.49 15.02 25.39
N GLY A 640 -11.31 15.89 24.38
CA GLY A 640 -10.85 17.27 24.56
C GLY A 640 -11.69 18.13 25.51
N VAL A 641 -12.69 17.53 26.11
CA VAL A 641 -13.57 18.04 27.18
C VAL A 641 -12.99 17.84 28.58
N LYS A 642 -11.97 17.00 28.79
CA LYS A 642 -11.28 16.90 30.09
C LYS A 642 -10.34 18.09 30.43
N GLY A 643 -10.08 18.96 29.49
CA GLY A 643 -9.33 20.20 29.68
C GLY A 643 -10.18 21.40 30.09
N ILE A 644 -11.47 21.24 30.27
CA ILE A 644 -12.25 22.18 31.04
C ILE A 644 -11.93 21.88 32.53
N SER A 645 -10.70 22.24 32.97
CA SER A 645 -10.59 22.71 34.32
C SER A 645 -11.73 23.72 34.46
N SER A 646 -12.56 23.57 35.46
CA SER A 646 -13.50 24.57 35.88
C SER A 646 -12.74 25.83 36.36
N HIS A 647 -11.98 26.47 35.49
CA HIS A 647 -11.86 27.88 35.50
C HIS A 647 -13.26 28.34 35.10
N GLN A 648 -14.15 28.31 36.10
CA GLN A 648 -15.30 29.18 36.04
C GLN A 648 -14.72 30.54 35.65
N PRO A 649 -15.07 31.08 34.50
CA PRO A 649 -14.58 32.41 34.14
C PRO A 649 -14.86 33.28 35.32
N THR A 650 -13.87 33.93 35.88
CA THR A 650 -13.97 34.67 37.16
C THR A 650 -15.08 35.72 37.13
N GLY A 651 -15.64 35.98 35.95
CA GLY A 651 -16.73 36.91 35.68
C GLY A 651 -18.07 36.31 35.28
N VAL A 652 -18.27 34.98 35.25
CA VAL A 652 -19.51 34.36 34.75
C VAL A 652 -20.03 33.31 35.74
N GLN A 653 -21.34 33.28 35.92
CA GLN A 653 -22.05 32.26 36.71
C GLN A 653 -23.06 31.53 35.83
N PHE A 654 -23.16 30.22 35.98
CA PHE A 654 -24.12 29.35 35.30
C PHE A 654 -25.04 28.74 36.36
N GLU A 655 -26.33 28.91 36.17
CA GLU A 655 -27.35 28.36 37.09
C GLU A 655 -28.35 27.52 36.26
N VAL A 656 -28.43 26.24 36.57
CA VAL A 656 -29.40 25.33 35.93
C VAL A 656 -30.71 25.40 36.70
N ARG A 657 -31.78 25.84 36.02
CA ARG A 657 -33.10 25.93 36.59
C ARG A 657 -33.93 24.65 36.41
N ALA A 658 -34.88 24.44 37.31
CA ALA A 658 -35.76 23.29 37.27
C ALA A 658 -36.65 23.20 36.00
N ASP A 659 -36.90 24.34 35.33
CA ASP A 659 -37.66 24.45 34.10
C ASP A 659 -36.89 24.18 32.81
N ARG A 660 -35.74 23.49 32.95
CA ARG A 660 -34.84 23.16 31.82
C ARG A 660 -34.32 24.40 31.07
N LYS A 661 -34.01 25.44 31.83
CA LYS A 661 -33.31 26.63 31.36
C LYS A 661 -32.01 26.80 32.10
N ILE A 662 -31.04 27.40 31.44
CA ILE A 662 -29.73 27.71 32.01
C ILE A 662 -29.56 29.20 32.03
N GLU A 663 -29.45 29.76 33.21
CA GLU A 663 -29.16 31.18 33.38
C GLU A 663 -27.66 31.42 33.37
N ILE A 664 -27.21 32.25 32.44
CA ILE A 664 -25.79 32.67 32.31
C ILE A 664 -25.73 34.14 32.76
N LYS A 665 -25.08 34.41 33.88
CA LYS A 665 -24.95 35.76 34.46
C LYS A 665 -23.51 36.22 34.39
N LEU A 666 -23.29 37.44 33.90
CA LEU A 666 -22.00 38.12 34.00
C LEU A 666 -21.97 38.91 35.29
N LYS A 667 -20.84 38.86 36.04
CA LYS A 667 -20.66 39.66 37.28
C LYS A 667 -20.71 41.16 37.00
N GLU A 668 -20.25 41.57 35.80
CA GLU A 668 -20.34 42.93 35.31
C GLU A 668 -20.86 42.91 33.87
N PRO A 669 -21.61 43.91 33.43
CA PRO A 669 -22.06 44.01 32.04
C PRO A 669 -20.85 43.97 31.06
N SER A 670 -20.96 43.17 30.01
CA SER A 670 -19.86 43.05 29.02
C SER A 670 -19.66 44.36 28.29
N CYS A 671 -18.44 44.90 28.29
CA CYS A 671 -18.09 46.05 27.42
C CYS A 671 -17.67 45.60 26.00
N HIS A 672 -17.72 44.32 25.67
CA HIS A 672 -17.36 43.76 24.36
C HIS A 672 -18.42 42.79 23.87
N HIS A 673 -18.47 42.62 22.52
CA HIS A 673 -19.30 41.58 21.92
C HIS A 673 -18.85 40.21 22.40
N PHE A 674 -19.81 39.32 22.65
CA PHE A 674 -19.52 37.92 22.94
C PHE A 674 -20.57 36.98 22.36
N SER A 675 -20.24 35.68 22.26
CA SER A 675 -21.19 34.66 21.82
C SER A 675 -21.22 33.49 22.78
N VAL A 676 -22.41 32.94 22.97
CA VAL A 676 -22.66 31.67 23.67
C VAL A 676 -22.82 30.60 22.61
N CYS A 677 -22.03 29.55 22.70
CA CYS A 677 -22.11 28.37 21.84
C CYS A 677 -22.44 27.15 22.68
N VAL A 678 -23.38 26.33 22.24
CA VAL A 678 -23.75 25.06 22.87
C VAL A 678 -23.31 23.92 21.95
N TYR A 679 -22.58 22.97 22.50
CA TYR A 679 -22.11 21.80 21.78
C TYR A 679 -22.59 20.51 22.43
N SER A 680 -22.86 19.49 21.64
CA SER A 680 -22.97 18.12 22.13
C SER A 680 -21.62 17.64 22.68
N THR A 681 -21.60 16.53 23.41
CA THR A 681 -20.34 15.87 23.84
C THR A 681 -19.50 15.34 22.69
N SER A 682 -20.09 15.17 21.50
CA SER A 682 -19.39 14.82 20.25
C SER A 682 -18.81 16.05 19.52
N GLY A 683 -18.93 17.26 20.09
CA GLY A 683 -18.38 18.49 19.50
C GLY A 683 -19.27 19.15 18.44
N VAL A 684 -20.48 18.64 18.20
CA VAL A 684 -21.43 19.25 17.25
C VAL A 684 -21.99 20.54 17.85
N LEU A 685 -21.87 21.64 17.14
CA LEU A 685 -22.48 22.91 17.50
C LEU A 685 -24.01 22.81 17.32
N LEU A 686 -24.73 22.94 18.42
CA LEU A 686 -26.19 22.86 18.48
C LEU A 686 -26.84 24.25 18.38
N GLU A 687 -26.23 25.22 19.04
CA GLU A 687 -26.74 26.62 19.06
C GLU A 687 -25.58 27.59 19.19
N ARG A 688 -25.72 28.76 18.51
CA ARG A 688 -24.84 29.91 18.68
C ARG A 688 -25.66 31.17 18.77
N LYS A 689 -25.42 31.96 19.82
CA LYS A 689 -26.07 33.27 19.97
C LYS A 689 -25.01 34.32 20.29
N SER A 690 -25.07 35.43 19.56
CA SER A 690 -24.16 36.57 19.74
C SER A 690 -24.89 37.71 20.45
N PHE A 691 -24.16 38.45 21.28
CA PHE A 691 -24.66 39.53 22.11
C PHE A 691 -23.76 40.76 21.99
N ASP A 692 -24.39 41.92 22.02
CA ASP A 692 -23.71 43.21 21.95
C ASP A 692 -23.16 43.63 23.32
N ALA A 693 -22.35 44.67 23.34
CA ALA A 693 -21.86 45.28 24.58
C ALA A 693 -23.01 45.78 25.46
N GLY A 694 -22.86 45.73 26.77
CA GLY A 694 -23.90 46.13 27.75
C GLY A 694 -24.72 44.97 28.32
N PHE A 695 -24.51 43.76 27.84
CA PHE A 695 -25.24 42.57 28.24
C PHE A 695 -24.78 42.03 29.63
N SER A 696 -25.74 41.62 30.47
CA SER A 696 -25.48 41.16 31.83
C SER A 696 -25.99 39.75 32.18
N SER A 697 -27.03 39.27 31.48
CA SER A 697 -27.54 37.91 31.68
C SER A 697 -28.28 37.36 30.45
N TYR A 698 -28.23 36.00 30.30
CA TYR A 698 -28.93 35.26 29.27
C TYR A 698 -29.58 34.01 29.83
N LEU A 699 -30.81 33.77 29.42
CA LEU A 699 -31.54 32.55 29.74
C LEU A 699 -31.58 31.65 28.50
N LEU A 700 -30.73 30.61 28.50
CA LEU A 700 -30.65 29.60 27.48
C LEU A 700 -31.76 28.56 27.71
N ASP A 701 -32.67 28.40 26.77
CA ASP A 701 -33.74 27.39 26.80
C ASP A 701 -33.22 26.08 26.19
N VAL A 702 -33.06 25.06 27.03
CA VAL A 702 -32.58 23.75 26.64
C VAL A 702 -33.69 22.67 26.72
N SER A 703 -34.94 23.09 26.79
CA SER A 703 -36.10 22.18 26.92
C SER A 703 -36.27 21.25 25.72
N SER A 704 -35.83 21.68 24.52
CA SER A 704 -35.87 20.90 23.29
C SER A 704 -34.71 19.89 23.15
N TYR A 705 -33.67 20.00 23.97
CA TYR A 705 -32.52 19.12 23.85
C TYR A 705 -32.78 17.77 24.55
N PRO A 706 -32.28 16.64 23.99
CA PRO A 706 -32.32 15.35 24.69
C PRO A 706 -31.63 15.42 26.07
N ARG A 707 -32.04 14.56 27.01
CA ARG A 707 -31.30 14.46 28.29
C ARG A 707 -29.89 14.00 28.05
N GLY A 708 -28.92 14.75 28.56
CA GLY A 708 -27.51 14.45 28.30
C GLY A 708 -26.56 15.50 28.92
N VAL A 709 -25.30 15.40 28.54
CA VAL A 709 -24.27 16.38 28.90
C VAL A 709 -23.96 17.26 27.71
N TYR A 710 -23.84 18.55 27.93
CA TYR A 710 -23.58 19.56 26.90
C TYR A 710 -22.44 20.48 27.33
N VAL A 711 -21.70 21.02 26.35
CA VAL A 711 -20.65 22.01 26.57
C VAL A 711 -21.21 23.38 26.22
N ILE A 712 -21.19 24.31 27.15
CA ILE A 712 -21.48 25.72 26.89
C ILE A 712 -20.15 26.47 26.84
N GLN A 713 -19.88 27.10 25.70
CA GLN A 713 -18.68 27.90 25.47
C GLN A 713 -19.04 29.37 25.33
N LEU A 714 -18.32 30.20 26.01
CA LEU A 714 -18.36 31.66 25.88
C LEU A 714 -17.15 32.14 25.09
N ASN A 715 -17.36 32.82 23.99
CA ASN A 715 -16.32 33.41 23.17
C ASN A 715 -16.44 34.94 23.19
N SER A 716 -15.41 35.61 23.71
CA SER A 716 -15.30 37.06 23.78
C SER A 716 -13.86 37.49 23.51
N SER A 717 -13.70 38.73 23.06
CA SER A 717 -12.37 39.38 22.99
C SER A 717 -11.85 39.74 24.39
N ASN A 718 -12.73 39.77 25.41
CA ASN A 718 -12.33 39.95 26.82
C ASN A 718 -11.94 38.60 27.41
N PRO A 719 -10.69 38.40 27.85
CA PRO A 719 -10.22 37.13 28.42
C PRO A 719 -10.95 36.73 29.71
N PHE A 720 -11.53 37.67 30.46
CA PHE A 720 -12.28 37.43 31.72
C PHE A 720 -13.71 36.91 31.45
N VAL A 721 -14.20 36.99 30.21
CA VAL A 721 -15.53 36.51 29.78
C VAL A 721 -15.42 35.32 28.85
N LYS A 722 -14.23 34.79 28.64
CA LYS A 722 -13.95 33.65 27.80
C LYS A 722 -13.80 32.38 28.63
N GLY A 723 -14.56 31.35 28.31
CA GLY A 723 -14.48 30.07 29.05
C GLY A 723 -15.52 29.08 28.59
N SER A 724 -15.51 27.91 29.16
CA SER A 724 -16.48 26.86 28.89
C SER A 724 -16.85 26.08 30.13
N THR A 725 -18.07 25.55 30.15
CA THR A 725 -18.55 24.70 31.26
C THR A 725 -19.32 23.52 30.73
N LEU A 726 -19.33 22.41 31.47
CA LEU A 726 -20.16 21.24 31.23
C LEU A 726 -21.44 21.35 32.03
N ILE A 727 -22.57 21.14 31.36
CA ILE A 727 -23.88 21.15 31.98
C ILE A 727 -24.62 19.87 31.68
N ARG A 728 -25.22 19.27 32.70
CA ARG A 728 -26.09 18.11 32.55
C ARG A 728 -27.55 18.60 32.54
N ILE A 729 -28.26 18.23 31.46
CA ILE A 729 -29.68 18.59 31.28
C ILE A 729 -30.57 17.37 31.50
#